data_36adc4bd240ebe33f1df429f0c9e9442
#
_entry.id   36adc4bd240ebe33f1df429f0c9e9442
#
_cell.length_a   1.000
_cell.length_b   1.000
_cell.length_c   1.000
_cell.angle_alpha   90.00
_cell.angle_beta   90.00
_cell.angle_gamma   90.00
#
_symmetry.space_group_name_H-M   'P 1'
#
loop_
_entity.id
_entity.type
_entity.pdbx_description
1 polymer ?
#
loop_
_entity_poly.entity_id
_entity_poly.type
_entity_poly.pdbx_seq_one_letter_code
_entity_poly.pdbx_strand_id
1 'polypeptide(L)'
;IDIAPRELPVHIAGSFFAQTADTIQDRLHARCLVLDDEVTRVAILTVDTCVATQDLLDEAKLLAHQATGIPVDRMLMSATHTHAAPTLTSLLGSGENPGYRRWLPAQIAQAVTEATANLAPARIGWTVVRAPEHTHCRRWIRRPDRIDTDPFGRLSVRAMMHPGYQNPDYLGPAGPVDPDLSIVSVQSPEGRPIGLLANYSMHYVGAPPVSADYFGSFADQLTTLVNVQNAEPPFVALMSNGTSGDLHWMDYGEAKPAQPQSHIAYAEVIARKVFQACKDIAYHNWVPLAMRETTLPLRVRPICADDLTNARELTATFADRLPRTLPELYAREQIQLSQVPPEREVPLQALRIGELGIAAVSCEVFGLTGLQIKALSPLAPTFTIELANGYHGYIPPPAQHALGGYTTWRARSACLEVEAAPKVVEAVIHLLETVSGQPRRTLTGDDYPLGDYPRAVLASKPAAYWRFNEFEGPRATDESGNRHDGVFNPGIAFYLEGPSARGNANVHRINRAPHFAGGSVNAHITGLNDTYSVEMWFKDYLPADARPVTGYLFSRGPAGVQGAPGDHLGIGGTATGQGRLLFYNGDALKMTLVGDTEIPAKAWHHVAMVRAGRQVTVYLNGSMLAEIEGQAEASYPPATEQVFIGGRNDGFANFEGRIDEVAIYDRPLSADEITKHHAAAGAVEP
;
A
#
# COMPACT_ATOMS: atom_id res chain seq x y z
N ILE A 1 -11.43 -29.58 2.76
CA ILE A 1 -10.94 -30.51 3.79
C ILE A 1 -10.84 -29.78 5.11
N ASP A 2 -11.41 -30.38 6.18
CA ASP A 2 -11.26 -29.87 7.54
C ASP A 2 -9.83 -30.06 8.04
N ILE A 3 -9.19 -28.98 8.45
CA ILE A 3 -7.82 -28.95 8.97
C ILE A 3 -7.77 -28.42 10.42
N ALA A 4 -8.89 -28.40 11.13
CA ALA A 4 -8.89 -28.03 12.55
C ALA A 4 -7.96 -28.93 13.38
N PRO A 5 -7.24 -28.40 14.40
CA PRO A 5 -6.32 -29.20 15.21
C PRO A 5 -7.06 -30.31 15.93
N ARG A 6 -6.45 -31.50 15.95
CA ARG A 6 -6.99 -32.69 16.64
C ARG A 6 -6.63 -32.74 18.12
N GLU A 7 -5.62 -32.02 18.49
CA GLU A 7 -5.10 -31.96 19.88
C GLU A 7 -5.05 -30.50 20.33
N LEU A 8 -5.42 -30.23 21.56
CA LEU A 8 -5.40 -28.94 22.25
C LEU A 8 -4.64 -29.10 23.58
N PRO A 9 -4.04 -28.04 24.14
CA PRO A 9 -3.99 -26.68 23.60
C PRO A 9 -3.00 -26.53 22.44
N VAL A 10 -3.19 -25.48 21.61
CA VAL A 10 -2.29 -25.12 20.51
C VAL A 10 -1.76 -23.71 20.68
N HIS A 11 -0.53 -23.46 20.21
CA HIS A 11 0.01 -22.11 20.04
C HIS A 11 -0.64 -21.43 18.82
N ILE A 12 -1.02 -20.18 18.99
CA ILE A 12 -1.70 -19.36 17.97
C ILE A 12 -0.72 -18.40 17.31
N ALA A 13 -0.86 -18.24 15.98
CA ALA A 13 -0.05 -17.34 15.17
C ALA A 13 -0.62 -15.90 15.15
N GLY A 14 0.17 -14.95 14.61
CA GLY A 14 -0.27 -13.59 14.29
C GLY A 14 -0.08 -12.55 15.41
N SER A 15 0.36 -12.93 16.60
CA SER A 15 0.67 -12.01 17.70
C SER A 15 2.18 -11.78 17.88
N PHE A 16 2.55 -10.59 18.39
CA PHE A 16 3.92 -10.33 18.83
C PHE A 16 4.33 -11.24 19.99
N PHE A 17 3.41 -11.57 20.89
CA PHE A 17 3.67 -12.38 22.07
C PHE A 17 2.91 -13.71 22.01
N ALA A 18 3.44 -14.71 22.72
CA ALA A 18 2.87 -16.05 22.74
C ALA A 18 1.40 -16.04 23.19
N GLN A 19 0.58 -16.74 22.42
CA GLN A 19 -0.83 -17.04 22.75
C GLN A 19 -1.08 -18.52 22.57
N THR A 20 -2.04 -19.05 23.35
CA THR A 20 -2.51 -20.43 23.24
C THR A 20 -4.03 -20.47 23.25
N ALA A 21 -4.61 -21.50 22.63
CA ALA A 21 -6.05 -21.78 22.66
C ALA A 21 -6.29 -23.24 23.05
N ASP A 22 -7.33 -23.45 23.84
CA ASP A 22 -7.80 -24.75 24.32
C ASP A 22 -9.21 -25.10 23.79
N THR A 23 -9.76 -24.26 22.93
CA THR A 23 -11.08 -24.41 22.29
C THR A 23 -11.01 -24.10 20.81
N ILE A 24 -11.98 -24.65 20.06
CA ILE A 24 -12.16 -24.35 18.63
C ILE A 24 -13.49 -23.60 18.51
N GLN A 25 -13.45 -22.39 17.97
CA GLN A 25 -14.63 -21.55 17.74
C GLN A 25 -15.35 -21.94 16.44
N ASP A 26 -14.59 -22.12 15.38
CA ASP A 26 -15.06 -22.60 14.09
C ASP A 26 -14.00 -23.43 13.37
N ARG A 27 -14.43 -24.19 12.33
CA ARG A 27 -13.53 -25.11 11.63
C ARG A 27 -12.59 -24.38 10.69
N LEU A 28 -11.33 -24.82 10.69
CA LEU A 28 -10.33 -24.43 9.70
C LEU A 28 -10.41 -25.36 8.48
N HIS A 29 -10.22 -24.84 7.29
CA HIS A 29 -10.29 -25.63 6.05
C HIS A 29 -9.09 -25.37 5.12
N ALA A 30 -8.73 -26.40 4.35
CA ALA A 30 -8.04 -26.28 3.08
C ALA A 30 -9.10 -26.36 1.97
N ARG A 31 -9.27 -25.28 1.19
CA ARG A 31 -10.27 -25.16 0.11
C ARG A 31 -9.58 -25.10 -1.22
N CYS A 32 -9.97 -25.94 -2.17
CA CYS A 32 -9.31 -26.06 -3.47
C CYS A 32 -10.30 -25.95 -4.63
N LEU A 33 -9.90 -25.23 -5.67
CA LEU A 33 -10.53 -25.16 -6.97
C LEU A 33 -9.52 -25.62 -8.04
N VAL A 34 -9.89 -26.66 -8.82
CA VAL A 34 -9.08 -27.14 -9.96
C VAL A 34 -9.75 -26.71 -11.25
N LEU A 35 -8.99 -26.11 -12.16
CA LEU A 35 -9.42 -25.70 -13.49
C LEU A 35 -8.63 -26.47 -14.55
N ASP A 36 -9.29 -26.89 -15.63
CA ASP A 36 -8.73 -27.65 -16.73
C ASP A 36 -9.31 -27.16 -18.06
N ASP A 37 -8.46 -26.73 -18.99
CA ASP A 37 -8.84 -26.31 -20.35
C ASP A 37 -8.51 -27.40 -21.42
N GLU A 38 -8.27 -28.65 -20.98
CA GLU A 38 -7.83 -29.82 -21.76
C GLU A 38 -6.35 -29.77 -22.15
N VAL A 39 -5.65 -28.66 -21.99
CA VAL A 39 -4.21 -28.49 -22.28
C VAL A 39 -3.44 -28.22 -20.98
N THR A 40 -4.01 -27.40 -20.13
CA THR A 40 -3.41 -26.96 -18.88
C THR A 40 -4.36 -27.19 -17.72
N ARG A 41 -3.87 -27.91 -16.70
CA ARG A 41 -4.59 -28.09 -15.44
C ARG A 41 -3.88 -27.33 -14.34
N VAL A 42 -4.63 -26.53 -13.57
CA VAL A 42 -4.12 -25.72 -12.46
C VAL A 42 -4.96 -25.93 -11.21
N ALA A 43 -4.33 -25.84 -10.03
CA ALA A 43 -5.01 -25.86 -8.75
C ALA A 43 -4.79 -24.52 -8.04
N ILE A 44 -5.86 -23.93 -7.49
CA ILE A 44 -5.85 -22.75 -6.63
C ILE A 44 -6.40 -23.17 -5.28
N LEU A 45 -5.61 -22.97 -4.22
CA LEU A 45 -5.97 -23.46 -2.89
C LEU A 45 -5.70 -22.39 -1.84
N THR A 46 -6.65 -22.23 -0.90
CA THR A 46 -6.47 -21.43 0.32
C THR A 46 -6.43 -22.34 1.54
N VAL A 47 -5.54 -22.02 2.48
CA VAL A 47 -5.39 -22.72 3.78
C VAL A 47 -5.71 -21.74 4.89
N ASP A 48 -6.63 -22.08 5.78
CA ASP A 48 -6.97 -21.27 6.95
C ASP A 48 -5.83 -21.33 7.99
N THR A 49 -4.81 -20.53 7.75
CA THR A 49 -3.64 -20.34 8.62
C THR A 49 -3.12 -18.91 8.48
N CYS A 50 -2.35 -18.45 9.47
CA CYS A 50 -1.74 -17.12 9.41
C CYS A 50 -0.65 -17.06 8.33
N VAL A 51 0.31 -17.99 8.39
CA VAL A 51 1.40 -18.13 7.43
C VAL A 51 1.72 -19.61 7.23
N ALA A 52 2.08 -19.98 6.00
CA ALA A 52 2.59 -21.32 5.68
C ALA A 52 4.00 -21.19 5.12
N THR A 53 4.94 -22.00 5.62
CA THR A 53 6.33 -21.99 5.15
C THR A 53 6.43 -22.68 3.79
N GLN A 54 7.40 -22.25 2.99
CA GLN A 54 7.61 -22.81 1.64
C GLN A 54 7.80 -24.33 1.66
N ASP A 55 8.66 -24.84 2.54
CA ASP A 55 8.93 -26.28 2.68
C ASP A 55 7.68 -27.13 3.00
N LEU A 56 6.74 -26.58 3.80
CA LEU A 56 5.46 -27.23 4.09
C LEU A 56 4.57 -27.30 2.84
N LEU A 57 4.49 -26.20 2.09
CA LEU A 57 3.67 -26.16 0.87
C LEU A 57 4.30 -26.96 -0.27
N ASP A 58 5.63 -27.00 -0.39
CA ASP A 58 6.34 -27.84 -1.35
C ASP A 58 6.09 -29.33 -1.08
N GLU A 59 6.10 -29.76 0.18
CA GLU A 59 5.71 -31.12 0.57
C GLU A 59 4.26 -31.41 0.15
N ALA A 60 3.33 -30.52 0.43
CA ALA A 60 1.93 -30.68 0.02
C ALA A 60 1.76 -30.76 -1.50
N LYS A 61 2.46 -29.91 -2.27
CA LYS A 61 2.47 -29.95 -3.74
C LYS A 61 3.03 -31.27 -4.28
N LEU A 62 4.10 -31.79 -3.70
CA LEU A 62 4.67 -33.08 -4.11
C LEU A 62 3.69 -34.23 -3.88
N LEU A 63 3.03 -34.29 -2.71
CA LEU A 63 2.00 -35.29 -2.41
C LEU A 63 0.80 -35.16 -3.36
N ALA A 64 0.34 -33.95 -3.63
CA ALA A 64 -0.75 -33.69 -4.56
C ALA A 64 -0.38 -34.06 -6.00
N HIS A 65 0.85 -33.78 -6.44
CA HIS A 65 1.38 -34.20 -7.75
C HIS A 65 1.35 -35.72 -7.90
N GLN A 66 1.84 -36.46 -6.91
CA GLN A 66 1.84 -37.93 -6.91
C GLN A 66 0.42 -38.51 -7.04
N ALA A 67 -0.58 -37.86 -6.41
CA ALA A 67 -1.96 -38.32 -6.40
C ALA A 67 -2.74 -37.96 -7.69
N THR A 68 -2.44 -36.79 -8.29
CA THR A 68 -3.29 -36.16 -9.33
C THR A 68 -2.60 -35.98 -10.67
N GLY A 69 -1.26 -36.04 -10.72
CA GLY A 69 -0.47 -35.73 -11.91
C GLY A 69 -0.38 -34.22 -12.24
N ILE A 70 -1.01 -33.32 -11.48
CA ILE A 70 -0.86 -31.88 -11.68
C ILE A 70 0.60 -31.49 -11.40
N PRO A 71 1.32 -30.79 -12.30
CA PRO A 71 2.68 -30.34 -12.05
C PRO A 71 2.76 -29.40 -10.83
N VAL A 72 3.85 -29.47 -10.05
CA VAL A 72 4.01 -28.66 -8.83
C VAL A 72 3.98 -27.16 -9.10
N ASP A 73 4.48 -26.71 -10.26
CA ASP A 73 4.47 -25.33 -10.74
C ASP A 73 3.11 -24.85 -11.26
N ARG A 74 2.10 -25.75 -11.25
CA ARG A 74 0.71 -25.48 -11.62
C ARG A 74 -0.23 -25.48 -10.42
N MET A 75 0.31 -25.40 -9.21
CA MET A 75 -0.42 -25.31 -7.96
C MET A 75 -0.10 -23.99 -7.26
N LEU A 76 -1.11 -23.14 -7.08
CA LEU A 76 -1.05 -21.93 -6.26
C LEU A 76 -1.69 -22.24 -4.92
N MET A 77 -0.91 -22.21 -3.84
CA MET A 77 -1.37 -22.49 -2.49
C MET A 77 -1.07 -21.28 -1.60
N SER A 78 -2.09 -20.67 -0.99
CA SER A 78 -1.94 -19.47 -0.17
C SER A 78 -2.54 -19.64 1.23
N ALA A 79 -1.95 -18.96 2.21
CA ALA A 79 -2.56 -18.77 3.52
C ALA A 79 -3.68 -17.72 3.43
N THR A 80 -4.76 -17.88 4.21
CA THR A 80 -5.79 -16.85 4.35
C THR A 80 -5.35 -15.69 5.24
N HIS A 81 -4.34 -15.92 6.07
CA HIS A 81 -3.82 -15.00 7.06
C HIS A 81 -4.71 -14.80 8.29
N THR A 82 -5.55 -15.77 8.63
CA THR A 82 -6.26 -15.72 9.92
C THR A 82 -5.27 -15.71 11.09
N HIS A 83 -5.40 -14.72 11.98
CA HIS A 83 -4.59 -14.60 13.19
C HIS A 83 -5.14 -15.43 14.35
N ALA A 84 -6.06 -16.34 14.07
CA ALA A 84 -6.70 -17.22 15.05
C ALA A 84 -6.45 -18.71 14.80
N ALA A 85 -5.49 -19.07 13.93
CA ALA A 85 -5.14 -20.45 13.61
C ALA A 85 -3.87 -20.92 14.34
N PRO A 86 -3.66 -22.27 14.46
CA PRO A 86 -2.43 -22.81 15.01
C PRO A 86 -1.19 -22.35 14.24
N THR A 87 -0.12 -21.99 14.94
CA THR A 87 1.15 -21.62 14.34
C THR A 87 1.84 -22.79 13.66
N LEU A 88 2.42 -22.57 12.50
CA LEU A 88 3.21 -23.52 11.72
C LEU A 88 4.72 -23.30 11.83
N THR A 89 5.12 -22.19 12.45
CA THR A 89 6.52 -21.82 12.66
C THR A 89 6.66 -20.90 13.88
N SER A 90 7.79 -20.95 14.56
CA SER A 90 8.11 -20.05 15.68
C SER A 90 8.50 -18.67 15.15
N LEU A 91 7.54 -17.88 14.74
CA LEU A 91 7.74 -16.51 14.27
C LEU A 91 7.42 -15.50 15.38
N LEU A 92 8.26 -14.49 15.56
CA LEU A 92 8.11 -13.48 16.61
C LEU A 92 8.01 -14.15 18.01
N GLY A 93 6.96 -13.92 18.78
CA GLY A 93 6.75 -14.49 20.10
C GLY A 93 6.06 -15.85 20.14
N SER A 94 5.53 -16.34 19.02
CA SER A 94 4.77 -17.59 19.00
C SER A 94 5.65 -18.84 19.22
N GLY A 95 5.03 -19.87 19.77
CA GLY A 95 5.60 -21.23 19.86
C GLY A 95 5.37 -22.02 18.59
N GLU A 96 5.56 -23.34 18.66
CA GLU A 96 5.35 -24.27 17.55
C GLU A 96 4.34 -25.37 17.93
N ASN A 97 3.65 -25.91 16.91
CA ASN A 97 2.78 -27.09 17.04
C ASN A 97 3.32 -28.20 16.11
N PRO A 98 4.39 -28.94 16.47
CA PRO A 98 5.06 -29.86 15.58
C PRO A 98 4.19 -31.02 15.06
N GLY A 99 3.23 -31.50 15.87
CA GLY A 99 2.27 -32.52 15.47
C GLY A 99 1.34 -32.02 14.35
N TYR A 100 0.77 -30.83 14.54
CA TYR A 100 -0.11 -30.20 13.58
C TYR A 100 0.62 -29.88 12.25
N ARG A 101 1.85 -29.33 12.34
CA ARG A 101 2.68 -29.03 11.19
C ARG A 101 3.01 -30.26 10.34
N ARG A 102 3.34 -31.40 10.96
CA ARG A 102 3.64 -32.65 10.22
C ARG A 102 2.40 -33.27 9.56
N TRP A 103 1.23 -33.10 10.14
CA TRP A 103 -0.02 -33.66 9.64
C TRP A 103 -0.62 -32.85 8.47
N LEU A 104 -0.43 -31.55 8.44
CA LEU A 104 -1.10 -30.61 7.55
C LEU A 104 -0.82 -30.81 6.03
N PRO A 105 0.43 -31.10 5.57
CA PRO A 105 0.70 -31.27 4.13
C PRO A 105 -0.15 -32.34 3.46
N ALA A 106 -0.39 -33.46 4.13
CA ALA A 106 -1.25 -34.52 3.61
C ALA A 106 -2.72 -34.09 3.45
N GLN A 107 -3.21 -33.25 4.37
CA GLN A 107 -4.58 -32.71 4.28
C GLN A 107 -4.73 -31.70 3.14
N ILE A 108 -3.72 -30.86 2.93
CA ILE A 108 -3.68 -29.92 1.78
C ILE A 108 -3.65 -30.71 0.46
N ALA A 109 -2.82 -31.74 0.38
CA ALA A 109 -2.77 -32.62 -0.82
C ALA A 109 -4.10 -33.34 -1.07
N GLN A 110 -4.79 -33.77 -0.01
CA GLN A 110 -6.12 -34.36 -0.11
C GLN A 110 -7.13 -33.39 -0.73
N ALA A 111 -7.10 -32.08 -0.35
CA ALA A 111 -7.99 -31.08 -0.94
C ALA A 111 -7.80 -30.96 -2.47
N VAL A 112 -6.56 -30.99 -2.96
CA VAL A 112 -6.28 -31.00 -4.41
C VAL A 112 -6.78 -32.30 -5.06
N THR A 113 -6.59 -33.43 -4.40
CA THR A 113 -7.02 -34.75 -4.90
C THR A 113 -8.55 -34.82 -5.06
N GLU A 114 -9.30 -34.39 -4.05
CA GLU A 114 -10.77 -34.38 -4.11
C GLU A 114 -11.28 -33.38 -5.15
N ALA A 115 -10.71 -32.18 -5.22
CA ALA A 115 -11.10 -31.20 -6.24
C ALA A 115 -10.82 -31.73 -7.66
N THR A 116 -9.72 -32.47 -7.87
CA THR A 116 -9.40 -33.11 -9.15
C THR A 116 -10.40 -34.21 -9.50
N ALA A 117 -10.81 -35.02 -8.53
CA ALA A 117 -11.82 -36.07 -8.73
C ALA A 117 -13.21 -35.53 -9.06
N ASN A 118 -13.51 -34.29 -8.65
CA ASN A 118 -14.76 -33.60 -8.88
C ASN A 118 -14.80 -32.74 -10.16
N LEU A 119 -13.80 -32.84 -11.03
CA LEU A 119 -13.78 -32.12 -12.31
C LEU A 119 -15.01 -32.48 -13.17
N ALA A 120 -15.70 -31.47 -13.67
CA ALA A 120 -16.87 -31.58 -14.52
C ALA A 120 -16.91 -30.46 -15.55
N PRO A 121 -17.64 -30.59 -16.67
CA PRO A 121 -17.85 -29.50 -17.61
C PRO A 121 -18.42 -28.28 -16.92
N ALA A 122 -17.83 -27.09 -17.19
CA ALA A 122 -18.16 -25.88 -16.51
C ALA A 122 -18.06 -24.63 -17.42
N ARG A 123 -18.68 -23.55 -16.96
CA ARG A 123 -18.48 -22.20 -17.48
C ARG A 123 -17.80 -21.36 -16.41
N ILE A 124 -16.92 -20.46 -16.83
CA ILE A 124 -16.15 -19.60 -15.95
C ILE A 124 -16.35 -18.12 -16.33
N GLY A 125 -16.38 -17.26 -15.34
CA GLY A 125 -16.45 -15.82 -15.55
C GLY A 125 -15.85 -15.07 -14.37
N TRP A 126 -15.61 -13.77 -14.54
CA TRP A 126 -14.99 -12.93 -13.52
C TRP A 126 -15.55 -11.53 -13.55
N THR A 127 -15.43 -10.84 -12.43
CA THR A 127 -15.78 -9.44 -12.28
C THR A 127 -14.98 -8.79 -11.15
N VAL A 128 -15.01 -7.47 -11.07
CA VAL A 128 -14.43 -6.69 -9.98
C VAL A 128 -15.49 -5.72 -9.47
N VAL A 129 -15.66 -5.64 -8.16
CA VAL A 129 -16.50 -4.65 -7.50
C VAL A 129 -15.70 -3.90 -6.44
N ARG A 130 -15.90 -2.59 -6.34
CA ARG A 130 -15.19 -1.78 -5.33
C ARG A 130 -15.89 -1.86 -3.97
N ALA A 131 -15.07 -1.93 -2.91
CA ALA A 131 -15.52 -1.97 -1.53
C ALA A 131 -14.63 -1.08 -0.63
N PRO A 132 -14.44 0.23 -0.95
CA PRO A 132 -13.52 1.12 -0.24
C PRO A 132 -13.91 1.33 1.23
N GLU A 133 -15.17 1.12 1.58
CA GLU A 133 -15.71 1.28 2.94
C GLU A 133 -15.34 0.13 3.88
N HIS A 134 -14.66 -0.90 3.39
CA HIS A 134 -14.35 -2.11 4.16
C HIS A 134 -12.85 -2.41 4.29
N THR A 135 -11.98 -1.58 3.72
CA THR A 135 -10.52 -1.71 3.84
C THR A 135 -9.87 -0.34 3.90
N HIS A 136 -8.94 -0.14 4.82
CA HIS A 136 -8.29 1.14 5.10
C HIS A 136 -6.80 0.93 5.36
N CYS A 137 -5.98 1.94 5.07
CA CYS A 137 -4.57 1.90 5.44
C CYS A 137 -4.43 1.95 6.96
N ARG A 138 -3.82 0.89 7.53
CA ARG A 138 -3.58 0.78 8.98
C ARG A 138 -2.24 1.37 9.42
N ARG A 139 -1.36 1.74 8.45
CA ARG A 139 -0.07 2.36 8.68
C ARG A 139 -0.21 3.87 8.54
N TRP A 140 0.10 4.60 9.62
CA TRP A 140 -0.09 6.05 9.69
C TRP A 140 1.21 6.76 10.01
N ILE A 141 1.39 7.97 9.42
CA ILE A 141 2.51 8.88 9.61
C ILE A 141 2.34 9.59 10.96
N ARG A 142 3.36 9.55 11.81
CA ARG A 142 3.41 10.29 13.08
C ARG A 142 3.85 11.73 12.84
N ARG A 143 3.45 12.62 13.74
CA ARG A 143 3.95 13.99 13.77
C ARG A 143 5.47 14.02 13.96
N PRO A 144 6.18 15.01 13.38
CA PRO A 144 7.64 15.12 13.50
C PRO A 144 8.11 15.38 14.94
N ASP A 145 7.26 15.96 15.78
CA ASP A 145 7.52 16.20 17.22
C ASP A 145 7.09 15.00 18.11
N ARG A 146 6.59 13.91 17.52
CA ARG A 146 6.09 12.71 18.18
C ARG A 146 6.70 11.41 17.65
N ILE A 147 7.90 11.49 17.06
CA ILE A 147 8.64 10.32 16.60
C ILE A 147 8.92 9.40 17.80
N ASP A 148 8.75 8.09 17.61
CA ASP A 148 8.91 7.11 18.67
C ASP A 148 10.22 6.33 18.54
N THR A 149 10.64 5.66 19.62
CA THR A 149 11.85 4.85 19.66
C THR A 149 11.55 3.43 19.17
N ASP A 150 12.40 2.92 18.28
CA ASP A 150 12.33 1.54 17.80
C ASP A 150 12.85 0.54 18.86
N PRO A 151 12.64 -0.79 18.69
CA PRO A 151 13.10 -1.80 19.63
C PRO A 151 14.62 -1.87 19.83
N PHE A 152 15.38 -1.19 18.97
CA PHE A 152 16.84 -1.11 19.01
C PHE A 152 17.35 0.16 19.70
N GLY A 153 16.46 0.98 20.29
CA GLY A 153 16.77 2.19 21.00
C GLY A 153 17.00 3.44 20.13
N ARG A 154 16.61 3.41 18.83
CA ARG A 154 16.78 4.55 17.90
C ARG A 154 15.48 5.30 17.75
N LEU A 155 15.53 6.63 17.72
CA LEU A 155 14.38 7.50 17.44
C LEU A 155 14.10 7.50 15.93
N SER A 156 13.35 6.51 15.44
CA SER A 156 13.19 6.23 14.00
C SER A 156 11.75 5.90 13.57
N VAL A 157 10.79 5.81 14.51
CA VAL A 157 9.42 5.41 14.19
C VAL A 157 8.62 6.63 13.71
N ARG A 158 8.74 6.94 12.43
CA ARG A 158 8.02 8.03 11.77
C ARG A 158 6.65 7.59 11.25
N ALA A 159 6.45 6.29 11.01
CA ALA A 159 5.15 5.70 10.72
C ALA A 159 4.98 4.36 11.44
N MET A 160 3.75 4.07 11.88
CA MET A 160 3.43 2.86 12.62
C MET A 160 2.03 2.34 12.25
N MET A 161 1.85 1.03 12.37
CA MET A 161 0.55 0.37 12.25
C MET A 161 -0.30 0.61 13.49
N HIS A 162 -1.62 0.59 13.31
CA HIS A 162 -2.59 0.67 14.40
C HIS A 162 -2.40 1.89 15.32
N PRO A 163 -2.49 3.12 14.76
CA PRO A 163 -2.25 4.36 15.51
C PRO A 163 -3.26 4.61 16.64
N GLY A 164 -4.41 3.91 16.62
CA GLY A 164 -5.59 4.24 17.41
C GLY A 164 -6.49 5.25 16.70
N TYR A 165 -7.78 5.19 17.00
CA TYR A 165 -8.80 6.02 16.38
C TYR A 165 -8.60 7.49 16.74
N GLN A 166 -8.59 8.36 15.73
CA GLN A 166 -8.45 9.83 15.85
C GLN A 166 -7.29 10.25 16.77
N ASN A 167 -6.19 9.51 16.77
CA ASN A 167 -5.03 9.80 17.60
C ASN A 167 -4.31 11.07 17.11
N PRO A 168 -4.20 12.14 17.94
CA PRO A 168 -3.63 13.43 17.54
C PRO A 168 -2.12 13.39 17.28
N ASP A 169 -1.43 12.31 17.68
CA ASP A 169 -0.01 12.12 17.41
C ASP A 169 0.27 11.66 15.97
N TYR A 170 -0.79 11.39 15.18
CA TYR A 170 -0.69 10.93 13.81
C TYR A 170 -1.36 11.90 12.83
N LEU A 171 -0.74 12.08 11.69
CA LEU A 171 -1.17 12.98 10.64
C LEU A 171 -2.20 12.32 9.71
N GLY A 172 -1.86 11.16 9.14
CA GLY A 172 -2.71 10.47 8.19
C GLY A 172 -2.08 9.17 7.68
N PRO A 173 -2.75 8.47 6.75
CA PRO A 173 -2.27 7.20 6.20
C PRO A 173 -0.95 7.37 5.44
N ALA A 174 -0.09 6.33 5.52
CA ALA A 174 1.23 6.28 4.89
C ALA A 174 1.21 5.58 3.52
N GLY A 175 0.05 5.17 3.01
CA GLY A 175 -0.08 4.49 1.74
C GLY A 175 -1.52 4.49 1.23
N PRO A 176 -1.71 4.16 -0.07
CA PRO A 176 -3.03 4.06 -0.68
C PRO A 176 -3.75 2.78 -0.26
N VAL A 177 -5.03 2.72 -0.56
CA VAL A 177 -5.87 1.53 -0.38
C VAL A 177 -6.15 0.89 -1.75
N ASP A 178 -6.09 -0.44 -1.83
CA ASP A 178 -6.63 -1.21 -2.95
C ASP A 178 -8.04 -1.71 -2.58
N PRO A 179 -9.10 -1.03 -3.06
CA PRO A 179 -10.47 -1.31 -2.65
C PRO A 179 -11.16 -2.37 -3.51
N ASP A 180 -10.46 -2.99 -4.45
CA ASP A 180 -11.06 -3.91 -5.40
C ASP A 180 -11.27 -5.29 -4.78
N LEU A 181 -12.52 -5.75 -4.82
CA LEU A 181 -12.94 -7.11 -4.52
C LEU A 181 -13.08 -7.85 -5.85
N SER A 182 -12.08 -8.67 -6.18
CA SER A 182 -12.01 -9.44 -7.43
C SER A 182 -12.66 -10.80 -7.25
N ILE A 183 -13.40 -11.24 -8.27
CA ILE A 183 -14.25 -12.44 -8.19
C ILE A 183 -14.03 -13.30 -9.44
N VAL A 184 -13.77 -14.59 -9.25
CA VAL A 184 -13.82 -15.64 -10.28
C VAL A 184 -14.91 -16.61 -9.89
N SER A 185 -15.88 -16.85 -10.77
CA SER A 185 -17.02 -17.74 -10.51
C SER A 185 -17.09 -18.86 -11.55
N VAL A 186 -17.34 -20.07 -11.06
CA VAL A 186 -17.45 -21.29 -11.86
C VAL A 186 -18.82 -21.91 -11.64
N GLN A 187 -19.52 -22.25 -12.73
CA GLN A 187 -20.83 -22.90 -12.70
C GLN A 187 -20.94 -24.00 -13.75
N SER A 188 -21.84 -24.95 -13.57
CA SER A 188 -22.15 -25.96 -14.60
C SER A 188 -22.69 -25.30 -15.88
N PRO A 189 -22.76 -26.01 -17.01
CA PRO A 189 -23.40 -25.50 -18.24
C PRO A 189 -24.85 -25.04 -18.01
N GLU A 190 -25.57 -25.65 -17.06
CA GLU A 190 -26.96 -25.32 -16.70
C GLU A 190 -27.07 -24.17 -15.68
N GLY A 191 -25.93 -23.63 -15.19
CA GLY A 191 -25.88 -22.50 -14.27
C GLY A 191 -25.86 -22.88 -12.78
N ARG A 192 -25.65 -24.14 -12.42
CA ARG A 192 -25.47 -24.53 -11.01
C ARG A 192 -24.08 -24.09 -10.53
N PRO A 193 -23.98 -23.33 -9.42
CA PRO A 193 -22.69 -22.94 -8.86
C PRO A 193 -21.82 -24.15 -8.50
N ILE A 194 -20.55 -24.13 -8.88
CA ILE A 194 -19.54 -25.14 -8.57
C ILE A 194 -18.51 -24.60 -7.60
N GLY A 195 -17.98 -23.41 -7.85
CA GLY A 195 -17.00 -22.78 -6.99
C GLY A 195 -16.83 -21.30 -7.27
N LEU A 196 -16.27 -20.59 -6.29
CA LEU A 196 -15.97 -19.17 -6.39
C LEU A 196 -14.68 -18.85 -5.65
N LEU A 197 -13.79 -18.09 -6.31
CA LEU A 197 -12.65 -17.44 -5.68
C LEU A 197 -12.91 -15.95 -5.60
N ALA A 198 -12.89 -15.39 -4.39
CA ALA A 198 -12.82 -13.97 -4.14
C ALA A 198 -11.41 -13.59 -3.66
N ASN A 199 -10.97 -12.37 -4.01
CA ASN A 199 -9.70 -11.80 -3.54
C ASN A 199 -9.96 -10.37 -3.05
N TYR A 200 -9.47 -10.06 -1.86
CA TYR A 200 -9.65 -8.74 -1.27
C TYR A 200 -8.43 -8.31 -0.46
N SER A 201 -7.98 -7.07 -0.68
CA SER A 201 -6.82 -6.50 0.03
C SER A 201 -7.25 -6.04 1.43
N MET A 202 -7.48 -7.01 2.34
CA MET A 202 -7.87 -6.79 3.72
C MET A 202 -7.29 -7.90 4.59
N HIS A 203 -6.64 -7.54 5.68
CA HIS A 203 -5.82 -8.43 6.51
C HIS A 203 -6.67 -9.50 7.23
N TYR A 204 -7.08 -9.26 8.45
CA TYR A 204 -8.00 -10.09 9.23
C TYR A 204 -8.97 -9.18 10.01
N VAL A 205 -10.06 -9.73 10.52
CA VAL A 205 -10.99 -8.96 11.36
C VAL A 205 -10.66 -9.08 12.84
N GLY A 206 -10.37 -10.28 13.30
CA GLY A 206 -10.08 -10.60 14.69
C GLY A 206 -11.15 -11.50 15.31
N ALA A 207 -11.07 -12.81 15.04
CA ALA A 207 -11.88 -13.82 15.66
C ALA A 207 -11.23 -14.36 16.95
N PRO A 208 -12.01 -14.87 17.93
CA PRO A 208 -11.45 -15.68 19.00
C PRO A 208 -10.81 -16.96 18.45
N PRO A 209 -9.63 -17.40 18.92
CA PRO A 209 -9.00 -18.61 18.43
C PRO A 209 -9.66 -19.89 19.00
N VAL A 210 -9.67 -21.02 18.30
CA VAL A 210 -9.20 -21.30 16.93
C VAL A 210 -10.33 -20.97 15.96
N SER A 211 -10.03 -20.18 14.91
CA SER A 211 -11.04 -19.74 13.95
C SER A 211 -10.43 -19.43 12.58
N ALA A 212 -11.21 -19.66 11.52
CA ALA A 212 -10.91 -19.22 10.16
C ALA A 212 -11.18 -17.72 9.92
N ASP A 213 -11.57 -16.95 10.97
CA ASP A 213 -11.89 -15.52 10.90
C ASP A 213 -12.97 -15.22 9.84
N TYR A 214 -12.97 -14.04 9.24
CA TYR A 214 -13.94 -13.68 8.20
C TYR A 214 -13.79 -14.52 6.92
N PHE A 215 -12.65 -15.13 6.66
CA PHE A 215 -12.41 -15.96 5.47
C PHE A 215 -13.31 -17.21 5.47
N GLY A 216 -13.36 -17.92 6.60
CA GLY A 216 -14.26 -19.07 6.77
C GLY A 216 -15.74 -18.65 6.81
N SER A 217 -16.04 -17.60 7.59
CA SER A 217 -17.40 -17.06 7.66
C SER A 217 -17.93 -16.58 6.31
N PHE A 218 -17.06 -16.01 5.45
CA PHE A 218 -17.40 -15.63 4.08
C PHE A 218 -17.82 -16.85 3.24
N ALA A 219 -17.05 -17.94 3.31
CA ALA A 219 -17.35 -19.17 2.58
C ALA A 219 -18.72 -19.74 2.98
N ASP A 220 -19.02 -19.77 4.27
CA ASP A 220 -20.29 -20.26 4.81
C ASP A 220 -21.47 -19.38 4.41
N GLN A 221 -21.33 -18.06 4.54
CA GLN A 221 -22.34 -17.08 4.14
C GLN A 221 -22.64 -17.15 2.63
N LEU A 222 -21.59 -17.23 1.80
CA LEU A 222 -21.77 -17.31 0.36
C LEU A 222 -22.45 -18.61 -0.06
N THR A 223 -22.07 -19.76 0.53
CA THR A 223 -22.72 -21.06 0.31
C THR A 223 -24.22 -21.00 0.63
N THR A 224 -24.57 -20.27 1.69
CA THR A 224 -25.97 -20.02 2.06
C THR A 224 -26.69 -19.14 1.04
N LEU A 225 -26.06 -18.04 0.60
CA LEU A 225 -26.64 -17.09 -0.35
C LEU A 225 -26.89 -17.71 -1.73
N VAL A 226 -26.00 -18.60 -2.20
CA VAL A 226 -26.17 -19.29 -3.48
C VAL A 226 -27.07 -20.54 -3.37
N ASN A 227 -27.54 -20.88 -2.18
CA ASN A 227 -28.49 -21.96 -1.86
C ASN A 227 -28.03 -23.34 -2.35
N VAL A 228 -26.79 -23.71 -2.04
CA VAL A 228 -26.16 -24.98 -2.47
C VAL A 228 -25.57 -25.80 -1.32
N GLN A 229 -26.08 -25.65 -0.10
CA GLN A 229 -25.57 -26.30 1.11
C GLN A 229 -25.55 -27.86 1.02
N ASN A 230 -26.40 -28.43 0.21
CA ASN A 230 -26.50 -29.88 0.02
C ASN A 230 -26.09 -30.34 -1.39
N ALA A 231 -25.27 -29.53 -2.11
CA ALA A 231 -24.81 -29.90 -3.44
C ALA A 231 -23.80 -31.04 -3.37
N GLU A 232 -23.88 -31.96 -4.31
CA GLU A 232 -22.90 -33.02 -4.51
C GLU A 232 -22.36 -32.97 -5.97
N PRO A 233 -21.06 -32.79 -6.19
CA PRO A 233 -20.04 -32.43 -5.19
C PRO A 233 -20.33 -31.07 -4.53
N PRO A 234 -19.77 -30.79 -3.34
CA PRO A 234 -20.05 -29.57 -2.61
C PRO A 234 -19.54 -28.33 -3.36
N PHE A 235 -20.28 -27.23 -3.22
CA PHE A 235 -19.81 -25.90 -3.66
C PHE A 235 -18.62 -25.45 -2.81
N VAL A 236 -17.62 -24.87 -3.44
CA VAL A 236 -16.41 -24.35 -2.76
C VAL A 236 -16.29 -22.85 -2.95
N ALA A 237 -16.33 -22.11 -1.84
CA ALA A 237 -16.01 -20.68 -1.81
C ALA A 237 -14.64 -20.46 -1.17
N LEU A 238 -13.76 -19.74 -1.86
CA LEU A 238 -12.45 -19.35 -1.39
C LEU A 238 -12.40 -17.83 -1.24
N MET A 239 -11.84 -17.34 -0.13
CA MET A 239 -11.39 -15.96 0.04
C MET A 239 -9.88 -15.98 0.17
N SER A 240 -9.18 -15.45 -0.83
CA SER A 240 -7.74 -15.24 -0.79
C SER A 240 -7.41 -13.83 -0.31
N ASN A 241 -6.28 -13.68 0.35
CA ASN A 241 -5.79 -12.37 0.76
C ASN A 241 -5.16 -11.64 -0.44
N GLY A 242 -5.61 -10.41 -0.70
CA GLY A 242 -4.98 -9.48 -1.62
C GLY A 242 -3.74 -8.86 -1.01
N THR A 243 -3.28 -7.73 -1.54
CA THR A 243 -2.11 -7.02 -1.00
C THR A 243 -2.49 -6.24 0.25
N SER A 244 -2.46 -6.89 1.40
CA SER A 244 -3.00 -6.41 2.67
C SER A 244 -1.95 -6.06 3.72
N GLY A 245 -0.65 -6.07 3.37
CA GLY A 245 0.44 -5.87 4.32
C GLY A 245 0.31 -4.59 5.16
N ASP A 246 -0.25 -3.53 4.59
CA ASP A 246 -0.53 -2.26 5.29
C ASP A 246 -2.02 -1.91 5.37
N LEU A 247 -2.92 -2.84 5.04
CA LEU A 247 -4.36 -2.62 5.01
C LEU A 247 -5.10 -3.38 6.12
N HIS A 248 -6.24 -2.83 6.57
CA HIS A 248 -7.11 -3.42 7.60
C HIS A 248 -8.52 -2.83 7.51
N TRP A 249 -9.51 -3.44 8.20
CA TRP A 249 -10.88 -2.94 8.26
C TRP A 249 -11.06 -1.66 9.09
N MET A 250 -10.13 -1.35 10.00
CA MET A 250 -10.21 -0.21 10.91
C MET A 250 -9.92 1.10 10.18
N ASP A 251 -10.91 1.99 10.12
CA ASP A 251 -10.70 3.38 9.72
C ASP A 251 -10.29 4.23 10.93
N TYR A 252 -9.00 4.49 11.04
CA TYR A 252 -8.47 5.29 12.15
C TYR A 252 -8.73 6.79 12.02
N GLY A 253 -9.20 7.27 10.88
CA GLY A 253 -9.67 8.64 10.68
C GLY A 253 -11.02 8.91 11.34
N GLU A 254 -11.82 7.87 11.51
CA GLU A 254 -13.15 7.95 12.10
C GLU A 254 -13.13 7.71 13.62
N ALA A 255 -14.26 8.01 14.26
CA ALA A 255 -14.43 7.72 15.68
C ALA A 255 -14.43 6.20 15.93
N LYS A 256 -13.89 5.79 17.08
CA LYS A 256 -13.91 4.38 17.47
C LYS A 256 -15.34 3.83 17.47
N PRO A 257 -15.64 2.72 16.77
CA PRO A 257 -16.95 2.10 16.78
C PRO A 257 -17.41 1.76 18.20
N ALA A 258 -18.70 1.98 18.50
CA ALA A 258 -19.28 1.68 19.81
C ALA A 258 -19.24 0.19 20.15
N GLN A 259 -19.31 -0.68 19.13
CA GLN A 259 -19.19 -2.13 19.27
C GLN A 259 -17.99 -2.63 18.43
N PRO A 260 -17.24 -3.64 18.90
CA PRO A 260 -16.22 -4.29 18.10
C PRO A 260 -16.81 -4.86 16.80
N GLN A 261 -16.05 -4.80 15.71
CA GLN A 261 -16.43 -5.44 14.45
C GLN A 261 -16.46 -6.96 14.63
N SER A 262 -17.59 -7.58 14.33
CA SER A 262 -17.71 -9.03 14.27
C SER A 262 -17.20 -9.54 12.93
N HIS A 263 -16.30 -10.55 12.95
CA HIS A 263 -15.82 -11.21 11.73
C HIS A 263 -16.98 -11.85 10.93
N ILE A 264 -18.02 -12.37 11.60
CA ILE A 264 -19.20 -12.93 10.96
C ILE A 264 -20.00 -11.83 10.25
N ALA A 265 -20.29 -10.71 10.93
CA ALA A 265 -21.02 -9.60 10.33
C ALA A 265 -20.24 -8.93 9.17
N TYR A 266 -18.94 -8.83 9.30
CA TYR A 266 -18.06 -8.34 8.22
C TYR A 266 -18.14 -9.28 7.01
N ALA A 267 -17.98 -10.58 7.23
CA ALA A 267 -18.08 -11.61 6.21
C ALA A 267 -19.43 -11.59 5.48
N GLU A 268 -20.53 -11.39 6.22
CA GLU A 268 -21.87 -11.31 5.63
C GLU A 268 -22.00 -10.15 4.64
N VAL A 269 -21.49 -8.96 4.99
CA VAL A 269 -21.52 -7.80 4.10
C VAL A 269 -20.71 -8.06 2.83
N ILE A 270 -19.49 -8.60 2.96
CA ILE A 270 -18.64 -8.95 1.81
C ILE A 270 -19.28 -10.04 0.96
N ALA A 271 -19.82 -11.11 1.56
CA ALA A 271 -20.49 -12.19 0.83
C ALA A 271 -21.72 -11.69 0.04
N ARG A 272 -22.53 -10.79 0.62
CA ARG A 272 -23.66 -10.16 -0.08
C ARG A 272 -23.19 -9.30 -1.27
N LYS A 273 -22.11 -8.54 -1.11
CA LYS A 273 -21.53 -7.73 -2.18
C LYS A 273 -21.03 -8.62 -3.33
N VAL A 274 -20.32 -9.72 -3.02
CA VAL A 274 -19.90 -10.74 -4.00
C VAL A 274 -21.09 -11.39 -4.69
N PHE A 275 -22.08 -11.84 -3.93
CA PHE A 275 -23.29 -12.48 -4.47
C PHE A 275 -24.06 -11.57 -5.44
N GLN A 276 -24.17 -10.27 -5.15
CA GLN A 276 -24.78 -9.31 -6.06
C GLN A 276 -23.96 -9.12 -7.35
N ALA A 277 -22.62 -8.98 -7.21
CA ALA A 277 -21.73 -8.81 -8.35
C ALA A 277 -21.73 -10.04 -9.29
N CYS A 278 -21.95 -11.26 -8.75
CA CYS A 278 -22.03 -12.48 -9.56
C CYS A 278 -23.20 -12.48 -10.56
N LYS A 279 -24.25 -11.69 -10.34
CA LYS A 279 -25.44 -11.63 -11.22
C LYS A 279 -25.12 -11.03 -12.59
N ASP A 280 -24.08 -10.18 -12.65
CA ASP A 280 -23.69 -9.45 -13.86
C ASP A 280 -22.46 -10.08 -14.55
N ILE A 281 -22.00 -11.25 -14.07
CA ILE A 281 -20.84 -11.95 -14.69
C ILE A 281 -21.22 -12.52 -16.06
N ALA A 282 -20.42 -12.18 -17.07
CA ALA A 282 -20.43 -12.87 -18.34
C ALA A 282 -19.64 -14.18 -18.24
N TYR A 283 -20.31 -15.33 -18.48
CA TYR A 283 -19.68 -16.63 -18.40
C TYR A 283 -19.23 -17.14 -19.77
N HIS A 284 -18.03 -17.69 -19.83
CA HIS A 284 -17.41 -18.32 -20.98
C HIS A 284 -17.47 -19.84 -20.86
N ASN A 285 -17.78 -20.53 -21.96
CA ASN A 285 -17.77 -22.00 -22.00
C ASN A 285 -16.36 -22.58 -22.03
N TRP A 286 -15.40 -21.80 -22.49
CA TRP A 286 -13.98 -22.14 -22.54
C TRP A 286 -13.15 -20.86 -22.52
N VAL A 287 -12.00 -20.91 -21.84
CA VAL A 287 -10.97 -19.86 -21.84
C VAL A 287 -9.59 -20.52 -21.74
N PRO A 288 -8.55 -19.93 -22.34
CA PRO A 288 -7.20 -20.46 -22.20
C PRO A 288 -6.69 -20.28 -20.76
N LEU A 289 -6.01 -21.30 -20.26
CA LEU A 289 -5.26 -21.28 -19.00
C LEU A 289 -3.76 -21.26 -19.29
N ALA A 290 -3.02 -20.43 -18.59
CA ALA A 290 -1.56 -20.46 -18.60
C ALA A 290 -1.02 -20.10 -17.22
N MET A 291 -0.05 -20.85 -16.74
CA MET A 291 0.60 -20.60 -15.47
C MET A 291 2.12 -20.70 -15.60
N ARG A 292 2.85 -19.82 -14.93
CA ARG A 292 4.32 -19.83 -14.85
C ARG A 292 4.76 -19.50 -13.45
N GLU A 293 5.85 -20.14 -13.07
CA GLU A 293 6.54 -19.91 -11.79
C GLU A 293 7.98 -19.48 -12.05
N THR A 294 8.52 -18.65 -11.19
CA THR A 294 9.95 -18.35 -11.10
C THR A 294 10.35 -18.23 -9.64
N THR A 295 11.63 -18.36 -9.37
CA THR A 295 12.21 -18.08 -8.07
C THR A 295 13.08 -16.85 -8.18
N LEU A 296 12.83 -15.86 -7.32
CA LEU A 296 13.55 -14.59 -7.27
C LEU A 296 14.53 -14.59 -6.09
N PRO A 297 15.87 -14.55 -6.34
CA PRO A 297 16.82 -14.39 -5.26
C PRO A 297 16.78 -12.98 -4.69
N LEU A 298 16.50 -12.86 -3.38
CA LEU A 298 16.48 -11.61 -2.65
C LEU A 298 17.41 -11.68 -1.43
N ARG A 299 18.22 -10.62 -1.26
CA ARG A 299 19.17 -10.54 -0.15
C ARG A 299 18.46 -10.33 1.18
N VAL A 300 18.99 -10.96 2.23
CA VAL A 300 18.58 -10.72 3.62
C VAL A 300 19.38 -9.53 4.15
N ARG A 301 18.70 -8.56 4.77
CA ARG A 301 19.37 -7.39 5.37
C ARG A 301 20.29 -7.83 6.51
N PRO A 302 21.57 -7.50 6.47
CA PRO A 302 22.53 -7.93 7.50
C PRO A 302 22.27 -7.24 8.83
N ILE A 303 22.62 -7.93 9.93
CA ILE A 303 22.65 -7.36 11.26
C ILE A 303 24.08 -6.93 11.55
N CYS A 304 24.28 -5.70 11.98
CA CYS A 304 25.63 -5.24 12.34
C CYS A 304 26.13 -5.93 13.62
N ALA A 305 27.45 -5.98 13.79
CA ALA A 305 28.07 -6.69 14.92
C ALA A 305 27.64 -6.14 16.30
N ASP A 306 27.48 -4.83 16.42
CA ASP A 306 27.06 -4.17 17.65
C ASP A 306 25.59 -4.52 18.00
N ASP A 307 24.67 -4.46 17.01
CA ASP A 307 23.25 -4.85 17.21
C ASP A 307 23.18 -6.33 17.65
N LEU A 308 23.99 -7.21 17.05
CA LEU A 308 24.00 -8.63 17.41
C LEU A 308 24.59 -8.88 18.82
N THR A 309 25.60 -8.13 19.22
CA THR A 309 26.18 -8.17 20.57
C THR A 309 25.14 -7.74 21.60
N ASN A 310 24.50 -6.58 21.39
CA ASN A 310 23.42 -6.09 22.26
C ASN A 310 22.25 -7.08 22.36
N ALA A 311 21.88 -7.71 21.23
CA ALA A 311 20.82 -8.72 21.19
C ALA A 311 21.18 -9.95 22.05
N ARG A 312 22.42 -10.43 21.99
CA ARG A 312 22.88 -11.57 22.81
C ARG A 312 22.91 -11.23 24.31
N GLU A 313 23.42 -10.06 24.68
CA GLU A 313 23.43 -9.57 26.06
C GLU A 313 22.01 -9.47 26.62
N LEU A 314 21.09 -8.84 25.89
CA LEU A 314 19.69 -8.71 26.30
C LEU A 314 19.02 -10.07 26.42
N THR A 315 19.21 -10.98 25.45
CA THR A 315 18.59 -12.30 25.46
C THR A 315 19.07 -13.14 26.63
N ALA A 316 20.33 -13.01 27.08
CA ALA A 316 20.86 -13.70 28.26
C ALA A 316 20.11 -13.33 29.56
N THR A 317 19.48 -12.14 29.63
CA THR A 317 18.72 -11.70 30.82
C THR A 317 17.36 -12.41 30.98
N PHE A 318 16.87 -13.11 29.95
CA PHE A 318 15.59 -13.84 29.96
C PHE A 318 15.66 -15.23 29.28
N ALA A 319 16.81 -15.88 29.34
CA ALA A 319 17.08 -17.16 28.68
C ALA A 319 16.12 -18.30 29.09
N ASP A 320 15.51 -18.23 30.28
CA ASP A 320 14.60 -19.22 30.86
C ASP A 320 13.10 -18.96 30.59
N ARG A 321 12.77 -17.90 29.85
CA ARG A 321 11.39 -17.52 29.55
C ARG A 321 11.22 -16.97 28.15
N LEU A 322 9.96 -16.84 27.72
CA LEU A 322 9.61 -16.15 26.45
C LEU A 322 9.74 -14.61 26.60
N PRO A 323 10.00 -13.89 25.49
CA PRO A 323 10.01 -12.43 25.46
C PRO A 323 8.70 -11.83 25.99
N ARG A 324 8.79 -10.70 26.72
CA ARG A 324 7.65 -9.96 27.28
C ARG A 324 7.58 -8.51 26.81
N THR A 325 8.64 -8.03 26.15
CA THR A 325 8.73 -6.67 25.60
C THR A 325 9.19 -6.72 24.15
N LEU A 326 8.89 -5.67 23.38
CA LEU A 326 9.36 -5.59 21.98
C LEU A 326 10.90 -5.63 21.87
N PRO A 327 11.70 -4.92 22.70
CA PRO A 327 13.16 -5.07 22.68
C PRO A 327 13.63 -6.51 22.89
N GLU A 328 13.06 -7.25 23.87
CA GLU A 328 13.41 -8.66 24.10
C GLU A 328 13.07 -9.54 22.90
N LEU A 329 11.88 -9.32 22.31
CA LEU A 329 11.42 -10.06 21.15
C LEU A 329 12.34 -9.83 19.94
N TYR A 330 12.64 -8.57 19.63
CA TYR A 330 13.48 -8.23 18.49
C TYR A 330 14.96 -8.60 18.71
N ALA A 331 15.45 -8.63 19.94
CA ALA A 331 16.76 -9.19 20.26
C ALA A 331 16.83 -10.69 19.89
N ARG A 332 15.80 -11.48 20.28
CA ARG A 332 15.70 -12.89 19.89
C ARG A 332 15.61 -13.05 18.36
N GLU A 333 14.77 -12.25 17.69
CA GLU A 333 14.63 -12.29 16.23
C GLU A 333 15.93 -11.94 15.49
N GLN A 334 16.73 -10.99 15.99
CA GLN A 334 18.03 -10.69 15.39
C GLN A 334 19.00 -11.86 15.50
N ILE A 335 19.05 -12.56 16.63
CA ILE A 335 19.89 -13.75 16.78
C ILE A 335 19.47 -14.84 15.78
N GLN A 336 18.16 -15.09 15.66
CA GLN A 336 17.64 -16.07 14.71
C GLN A 336 17.87 -15.65 13.25
N LEU A 337 17.69 -14.37 12.94
CA LEU A 337 17.94 -13.84 11.60
C LEU A 337 19.43 -13.91 11.22
N SER A 338 20.36 -13.79 12.18
CA SER A 338 21.79 -13.93 11.92
C SER A 338 22.20 -15.34 11.46
N GLN A 339 21.32 -16.33 11.65
CA GLN A 339 21.53 -17.74 11.24
C GLN A 339 20.86 -18.06 9.88
N VAL A 340 20.06 -17.13 9.33
CA VAL A 340 19.40 -17.30 8.04
C VAL A 340 20.44 -17.05 6.92
N PRO A 341 20.39 -17.81 5.80
CA PRO A 341 21.23 -17.55 4.64
C PRO A 341 21.15 -16.08 4.18
N PRO A 342 22.24 -15.51 3.65
CA PRO A 342 22.29 -14.11 3.23
C PRO A 342 21.37 -13.79 2.03
N GLU A 343 20.83 -14.81 1.40
CA GLU A 343 19.87 -14.74 0.31
C GLU A 343 18.73 -15.73 0.52
N ARG A 344 17.53 -15.37 0.09
CA ARG A 344 16.35 -16.22 0.08
C ARG A 344 15.81 -16.33 -1.33
N GLU A 345 15.44 -17.54 -1.70
CA GLU A 345 14.76 -17.87 -2.94
C GLU A 345 13.25 -17.67 -2.76
N VAL A 346 12.70 -16.61 -3.34
CA VAL A 346 11.30 -16.20 -3.18
C VAL A 346 10.47 -16.69 -4.36
N PRO A 347 9.56 -17.66 -4.19
CA PRO A 347 8.72 -18.15 -5.28
C PRO A 347 7.66 -17.12 -5.67
N LEU A 348 7.52 -16.90 -6.97
CA LEU A 348 6.55 -16.03 -7.60
C LEU A 348 5.83 -16.78 -8.72
N GLN A 349 4.52 -16.56 -8.86
CA GLN A 349 3.73 -17.15 -9.93
C GLN A 349 2.86 -16.11 -10.64
N ALA A 350 2.53 -16.38 -11.91
CA ALA A 350 1.45 -15.73 -12.62
C ALA A 350 0.54 -16.78 -13.25
N LEU A 351 -0.76 -16.58 -13.10
CA LEU A 351 -1.80 -17.40 -13.70
C LEU A 351 -2.68 -16.51 -14.60
N ARG A 352 -2.93 -16.97 -15.82
CA ARG A 352 -3.90 -16.41 -16.76
C ARG A 352 -5.15 -17.28 -16.80
N ILE A 353 -6.33 -16.68 -16.70
CA ILE A 353 -7.64 -17.30 -16.94
C ILE A 353 -8.38 -16.41 -17.96
N GLY A 354 -8.31 -16.76 -19.25
CA GLY A 354 -8.83 -15.89 -20.30
C GLY A 354 -8.10 -14.54 -20.35
N GLU A 355 -8.81 -13.45 -20.05
CA GLU A 355 -8.24 -12.11 -19.95
C GLU A 355 -7.91 -11.70 -18.50
N LEU A 356 -8.22 -12.54 -17.52
CA LEU A 356 -7.90 -12.30 -16.12
C LEU A 356 -6.46 -12.70 -15.81
N GLY A 357 -5.72 -11.83 -15.09
CA GLY A 357 -4.41 -12.10 -14.52
C GLY A 357 -4.47 -12.30 -13.01
N ILE A 358 -3.73 -13.30 -12.51
CA ILE A 358 -3.50 -13.50 -11.08
C ILE A 358 -2.00 -13.53 -10.84
N ALA A 359 -1.51 -12.61 -10.02
CA ALA A 359 -0.16 -12.62 -9.50
C ALA A 359 -0.12 -13.35 -8.15
N ALA A 360 0.93 -14.11 -7.86
CA ALA A 360 1.09 -14.79 -6.57
C ALA A 360 2.47 -14.49 -5.98
N VAL A 361 2.48 -14.03 -4.73
CA VAL A 361 3.68 -13.55 -4.03
C VAL A 361 3.76 -14.17 -2.64
N SER A 362 4.91 -14.72 -2.27
CA SER A 362 5.13 -15.40 -0.99
C SER A 362 5.52 -14.45 0.17
N CYS A 363 5.00 -13.23 0.16
CA CYS A 363 5.28 -12.18 1.13
C CYS A 363 3.99 -11.50 1.60
N GLU A 364 4.08 -10.68 2.65
CA GLU A 364 3.05 -9.70 3.01
C GLU A 364 3.31 -8.41 2.21
N VAL A 365 2.46 -8.16 1.22
CA VAL A 365 2.62 -7.14 0.18
C VAL A 365 1.81 -5.89 0.52
N PHE A 366 2.39 -4.70 0.37
CA PHE A 366 1.67 -3.43 0.59
C PHE A 366 0.67 -3.14 -0.54
N GLY A 367 -0.42 -2.46 -0.20
CA GLY A 367 -1.47 -2.05 -1.15
C GLY A 367 -0.93 -1.28 -2.35
N LEU A 368 0.05 -0.40 -2.14
CA LEU A 368 0.75 0.33 -3.21
C LEU A 368 1.35 -0.61 -4.27
N THR A 369 2.03 -1.65 -3.84
CA THR A 369 2.66 -2.64 -4.73
C THR A 369 1.61 -3.41 -5.55
N GLY A 370 0.47 -3.77 -4.93
CA GLY A 370 -0.66 -4.40 -5.64
C GLY A 370 -1.26 -3.49 -6.70
N LEU A 371 -1.44 -2.21 -6.39
CA LEU A 371 -1.92 -1.21 -7.35
C LEU A 371 -0.94 -1.02 -8.52
N GLN A 372 0.37 -1.04 -8.26
CA GLN A 372 1.40 -0.96 -9.29
C GLN A 372 1.37 -2.19 -10.21
N ILE A 373 1.24 -3.39 -9.66
CA ILE A 373 1.07 -4.63 -10.45
C ILE A 373 -0.19 -4.55 -11.34
N LYS A 374 -1.32 -4.12 -10.78
CA LYS A 374 -2.57 -3.91 -11.55
C LYS A 374 -2.40 -2.91 -12.70
N ALA A 375 -1.71 -1.80 -12.44
CA ALA A 375 -1.49 -0.75 -13.42
C ALA A 375 -0.61 -1.18 -14.59
N LEU A 376 0.43 -1.98 -14.32
CA LEU A 376 1.40 -2.44 -15.32
C LEU A 376 1.01 -3.74 -16.02
N SER A 377 0.11 -4.54 -15.44
CA SER A 377 -0.28 -5.85 -15.99
C SER A 377 -0.82 -5.75 -17.42
N PRO A 378 -0.39 -6.63 -18.34
CA PRO A 378 -0.99 -6.72 -19.68
C PRO A 378 -2.42 -7.25 -19.67
N LEU A 379 -2.83 -7.93 -18.59
CA LEU A 379 -4.17 -8.50 -18.43
C LEU A 379 -5.06 -7.57 -17.61
N ALA A 380 -6.35 -7.52 -17.95
CA ALA A 380 -7.35 -6.74 -17.21
C ALA A 380 -8.68 -7.51 -17.12
N PRO A 381 -9.19 -7.74 -15.90
CA PRO A 381 -8.60 -7.34 -14.61
C PRO A 381 -7.38 -8.16 -14.20
N THR A 382 -6.63 -7.65 -13.23
CA THR A 382 -5.56 -8.38 -12.55
C THR A 382 -5.67 -8.18 -11.04
N PHE A 383 -5.39 -9.22 -10.25
CA PHE A 383 -5.25 -9.12 -8.81
C PHE A 383 -4.05 -9.93 -8.30
N THR A 384 -3.62 -9.64 -7.08
CA THR A 384 -2.50 -10.34 -6.43
C THR A 384 -3.02 -11.18 -5.27
N ILE A 385 -2.55 -12.43 -5.18
CA ILE A 385 -2.69 -13.28 -3.99
C ILE A 385 -1.36 -13.23 -3.24
N GLU A 386 -1.35 -12.62 -2.06
CA GLU A 386 -0.18 -12.64 -1.18
C GLU A 386 -0.11 -13.91 -0.34
N LEU A 387 1.01 -14.14 0.37
CA LEU A 387 1.23 -15.33 1.20
C LEU A 387 1.07 -16.65 0.41
N ALA A 388 1.40 -16.60 -0.88
CA ALA A 388 1.27 -17.71 -1.80
C ALA A 388 2.58 -18.47 -1.95
N ASN A 389 2.53 -19.82 -1.83
CA ASN A 389 3.65 -20.74 -1.98
C ASN A 389 4.81 -20.54 -0.98
N GLY A 390 4.55 -19.88 0.14
CA GLY A 390 5.56 -19.64 1.19
C GLY A 390 5.32 -18.40 2.00
N TYR A 391 6.30 -18.10 2.89
CA TYR A 391 6.31 -16.89 3.70
C TYR A 391 7.73 -16.33 3.84
N HIS A 392 7.94 -15.10 3.37
CA HIS A 392 9.22 -14.40 3.44
C HIS A 392 9.14 -13.05 4.15
N GLY A 393 8.02 -12.77 4.84
CA GLY A 393 7.77 -11.56 5.62
C GLY A 393 7.27 -10.39 4.79
N TYR A 394 7.24 -9.22 5.42
CA TYR A 394 6.83 -7.97 4.78
C TYR A 394 7.81 -7.50 3.73
N ILE A 395 7.29 -6.99 2.61
CA ILE A 395 8.04 -6.27 1.57
C ILE A 395 7.47 -4.86 1.38
N PRO A 396 7.72 -3.94 2.33
CA PRO A 396 7.31 -2.56 2.16
C PRO A 396 8.05 -1.92 0.97
N PRO A 397 7.41 -1.00 0.21
CA PRO A 397 8.08 -0.19 -0.79
C PRO A 397 9.29 0.55 -0.22
N PRO A 398 10.35 0.84 -1.00
CA PRO A 398 11.59 1.45 -0.51
C PRO A 398 11.39 2.71 0.34
N ALA A 399 10.49 3.60 -0.08
CA ALA A 399 10.18 4.84 0.64
C ALA A 399 9.64 4.59 2.08
N GLN A 400 8.97 3.48 2.31
CA GLN A 400 8.40 3.12 3.63
C GLN A 400 9.49 2.73 4.64
N HIS A 401 10.66 2.27 4.17
CA HIS A 401 11.79 1.98 5.06
C HIS A 401 12.32 3.23 5.76
N ALA A 402 12.30 4.39 5.10
CA ALA A 402 12.69 5.67 5.69
C ALA A 402 11.73 6.14 6.81
N LEU A 403 10.50 5.64 6.82
CA LEU A 403 9.49 5.97 7.83
C LEU A 403 9.51 5.05 9.06
N GLY A 404 10.25 3.93 9.03
CA GLY A 404 10.39 3.00 10.15
C GLY A 404 9.13 2.17 10.45
N GLY A 405 8.96 1.72 11.70
CA GLY A 405 7.86 0.86 12.14
C GLY A 405 8.10 -0.63 11.90
N TYR A 406 7.28 -1.52 12.50
CA TYR A 406 7.61 -2.95 12.63
C TYR A 406 7.73 -3.70 11.30
N THR A 407 7.08 -3.25 10.24
CA THR A 407 7.21 -3.85 8.91
C THR A 407 8.57 -3.58 8.25
N THR A 408 9.39 -2.71 8.86
CA THR A 408 10.74 -2.38 8.41
C THR A 408 11.83 -2.79 9.41
N TRP A 409 11.46 -3.20 10.64
CA TRP A 409 12.42 -3.64 11.65
C TRP A 409 13.00 -5.00 11.29
N ARG A 410 14.31 -5.16 11.45
CA ARG A 410 15.02 -6.39 11.09
C ARG A 410 14.62 -7.55 11.98
N ALA A 411 13.79 -8.43 11.44
CA ALA A 411 13.32 -9.69 12.02
C ALA A 411 13.01 -10.65 10.87
N ARG A 412 12.79 -11.94 11.15
CA ARG A 412 12.40 -12.90 10.09
C ARG A 412 11.10 -12.52 9.38
N SER A 413 10.24 -11.75 10.06
CA SER A 413 9.00 -11.18 9.49
C SER A 413 9.20 -9.93 8.62
N ALA A 414 10.42 -9.38 8.52
CA ALA A 414 10.75 -8.21 7.70
C ALA A 414 12.27 -8.21 7.42
N CYS A 415 12.76 -9.24 6.75
CA CYS A 415 14.19 -9.47 6.60
C CYS A 415 14.76 -9.08 5.24
N LEU A 416 13.94 -8.99 4.20
CA LEU A 416 14.42 -8.80 2.82
C LEU A 416 14.97 -7.39 2.57
N GLU A 417 15.79 -7.27 1.54
CA GLU A 417 16.41 -6.02 1.10
C GLU A 417 15.36 -4.92 0.82
N VAL A 418 15.79 -3.67 0.89
CA VAL A 418 14.92 -2.50 0.72
C VAL A 418 14.25 -2.50 -0.66
N GLU A 419 14.98 -2.94 -1.68
CA GLU A 419 14.52 -3.02 -3.08
C GLU A 419 13.71 -4.30 -3.39
N ALA A 420 13.25 -5.05 -2.38
CA ALA A 420 12.52 -6.30 -2.60
C ALA A 420 11.20 -6.08 -3.34
N ALA A 421 10.40 -5.07 -2.95
CA ALA A 421 9.10 -4.82 -3.57
C ALA A 421 9.22 -4.46 -5.08
N PRO A 422 10.04 -3.50 -5.52
CA PRO A 422 10.23 -3.21 -6.95
C PRO A 422 10.73 -4.43 -7.74
N LYS A 423 11.66 -5.22 -7.18
CA LYS A 423 12.15 -6.45 -7.83
C LYS A 423 11.06 -7.50 -8.01
N VAL A 424 10.17 -7.64 -7.01
CA VAL A 424 9.01 -8.53 -7.08
C VAL A 424 8.02 -8.04 -8.14
N VAL A 425 7.73 -6.72 -8.21
CA VAL A 425 6.88 -6.14 -9.26
C VAL A 425 7.43 -6.48 -10.64
N GLU A 426 8.71 -6.22 -10.89
CA GLU A 426 9.34 -6.47 -12.19
C GLU A 426 9.26 -7.96 -12.59
N ALA A 427 9.58 -8.87 -11.66
CA ALA A 427 9.51 -10.30 -11.91
C ALA A 427 8.09 -10.81 -12.17
N VAL A 428 7.11 -10.33 -11.39
CA VAL A 428 5.69 -10.72 -11.55
C VAL A 428 5.12 -10.17 -12.86
N ILE A 429 5.45 -8.94 -13.23
CA ILE A 429 5.01 -8.35 -14.51
C ILE A 429 5.61 -9.14 -15.68
N HIS A 430 6.88 -9.53 -15.61
CA HIS A 430 7.49 -10.40 -16.63
C HIS A 430 6.78 -11.76 -16.75
N LEU A 431 6.36 -12.35 -15.63
CA LEU A 431 5.56 -13.58 -15.66
C LEU A 431 4.18 -13.34 -16.30
N LEU A 432 3.51 -12.22 -15.99
CA LEU A 432 2.22 -11.84 -16.59
C LEU A 432 2.35 -11.58 -18.11
N GLU A 433 3.43 -10.95 -18.56
CA GLU A 433 3.78 -10.82 -19.98
C GLU A 433 3.95 -12.19 -20.63
N THR A 434 4.64 -13.11 -19.95
CA THR A 434 4.88 -14.47 -20.46
C THR A 434 3.59 -15.28 -20.60
N VAL A 435 2.69 -15.26 -19.61
CA VAL A 435 1.44 -16.05 -19.66
C VAL A 435 0.39 -15.42 -20.58
N SER A 436 0.44 -14.11 -20.80
CA SER A 436 -0.47 -13.40 -21.71
C SER A 436 0.01 -13.40 -23.15
N GLY A 437 1.33 -13.40 -23.37
CA GLY A 437 1.95 -13.15 -24.68
C GLY A 437 1.85 -11.69 -25.11
N GLN A 438 1.54 -10.77 -24.19
CA GLN A 438 1.36 -9.33 -24.44
C GLN A 438 2.35 -8.51 -23.59
N PRO A 439 2.82 -7.36 -24.09
CA PRO A 439 3.67 -6.48 -23.29
C PRO A 439 2.88 -5.83 -22.17
N ARG A 440 3.57 -5.42 -21.10
CA ARG A 440 3.00 -4.61 -20.01
C ARG A 440 2.38 -3.33 -20.51
N ARG A 441 1.39 -2.83 -19.81
CA ARG A 441 0.82 -1.51 -20.07
C ARG A 441 1.80 -0.40 -19.72
N THR A 442 1.70 0.71 -20.45
CA THR A 442 2.43 1.95 -20.13
C THR A 442 1.57 2.85 -19.25
N LEU A 443 2.20 3.58 -18.32
CA LEU A 443 1.49 4.50 -17.42
C LEU A 443 1.27 5.89 -18.03
N THR A 444 1.12 5.98 -19.36
CA THR A 444 1.00 7.23 -20.12
C THR A 444 -0.03 7.10 -21.24
N GLY A 445 -0.48 8.23 -21.77
CA GLY A 445 -1.35 8.28 -22.93
C GLY A 445 -2.81 7.93 -22.64
N ASP A 446 -3.43 7.12 -23.48
CA ASP A 446 -4.86 6.80 -23.42
C ASP A 446 -5.26 6.02 -22.16
N ASP A 447 -4.34 5.27 -21.58
CA ASP A 447 -4.55 4.54 -20.32
C ASP A 447 -4.72 5.47 -19.11
N TYR A 448 -4.14 6.69 -19.19
CA TYR A 448 -4.21 7.73 -18.15
C TYR A 448 -4.57 9.09 -18.74
N PRO A 449 -5.82 9.30 -19.23
CA PRO A 449 -6.21 10.54 -19.88
C PRO A 449 -6.16 11.72 -18.91
N LEU A 450 -5.59 12.83 -19.39
CA LEU A 450 -5.52 14.08 -18.64
C LEU A 450 -6.91 14.62 -18.29
N GLY A 451 -7.10 15.03 -17.05
CA GLY A 451 -8.27 15.79 -16.59
C GLY A 451 -8.30 17.23 -17.12
N ASP A 452 -9.34 17.99 -16.78
CA ASP A 452 -9.48 19.37 -17.23
C ASP A 452 -8.45 20.31 -16.62
N TYR A 453 -8.12 20.13 -15.34
CA TYR A 453 -7.09 20.92 -14.66
C TYR A 453 -5.70 20.77 -15.31
N PRO A 454 -5.13 19.54 -15.45
CA PRO A 454 -3.83 19.38 -16.13
C PRO A 454 -3.83 19.93 -17.56
N ARG A 455 -4.95 19.81 -18.29
CA ARG A 455 -5.06 20.40 -19.64
C ARG A 455 -5.00 21.93 -19.62
N ALA A 456 -5.64 22.58 -18.65
CA ALA A 456 -5.59 24.03 -18.49
C ALA A 456 -4.19 24.52 -18.13
N VAL A 457 -3.51 23.83 -17.20
CA VAL A 457 -2.13 24.12 -16.81
C VAL A 457 -1.18 23.99 -18.02
N LEU A 458 -1.23 22.87 -18.75
CA LEU A 458 -0.37 22.65 -19.93
C LEU A 458 -0.64 23.64 -21.05
N ALA A 459 -1.91 24.09 -21.24
CA ALA A 459 -2.27 25.12 -22.23
C ALA A 459 -1.59 26.47 -21.91
N SER A 460 -1.29 26.75 -20.65
CA SER A 460 -0.58 27.95 -20.18
C SER A 460 0.94 27.86 -20.31
N LYS A 461 1.47 26.71 -20.83
CA LYS A 461 2.88 26.46 -21.15
C LYS A 461 3.82 26.66 -19.95
N PRO A 462 3.72 25.85 -18.90
CA PRO A 462 4.63 25.91 -17.75
C PRO A 462 6.06 25.58 -18.17
N ALA A 463 7.05 26.18 -17.49
CA ALA A 463 8.44 25.83 -17.62
C ALA A 463 8.73 24.44 -17.04
N ALA A 464 8.03 24.06 -15.97
CA ALA A 464 8.03 22.71 -15.41
C ALA A 464 6.64 22.39 -14.83
N TYR A 465 6.26 21.11 -14.88
CA TYR A 465 4.98 20.66 -14.33
C TYR A 465 5.08 19.25 -13.80
N TRP A 466 4.97 19.08 -12.48
CA TRP A 466 5.02 17.78 -11.81
C TRP A 466 3.63 17.46 -11.27
N ARG A 467 3.07 16.34 -11.76
CA ARG A 467 1.75 15.84 -11.34
C ARG A 467 1.82 14.91 -10.15
N PHE A 468 3.00 14.44 -9.82
CA PHE A 468 3.29 13.57 -8.67
C PHE A 468 2.46 12.28 -8.60
N ASN A 469 2.14 11.69 -9.75
CA ASN A 469 1.38 10.45 -9.86
C ASN A 469 2.27 9.18 -9.79
N GLU A 470 3.54 9.31 -9.42
CA GLU A 470 4.48 8.20 -9.36
C GLU A 470 4.13 7.23 -8.23
N PHE A 471 4.37 5.93 -8.49
CA PHE A 471 4.31 4.88 -7.47
C PHE A 471 5.51 4.91 -6.52
N GLU A 472 6.64 5.47 -6.97
CA GLU A 472 7.91 5.50 -6.24
C GLU A 472 8.82 6.62 -6.75
N GLY A 473 9.85 6.94 -5.94
CA GLY A 473 10.93 7.83 -6.34
C GLY A 473 12.13 7.07 -6.94
N PRO A 474 13.26 7.72 -7.15
CA PRO A 474 13.53 9.11 -6.78
C PRO A 474 13.08 10.16 -7.80
N ARG A 475 12.67 9.80 -9.02
CA ARG A 475 12.33 10.74 -10.08
C ARG A 475 10.93 11.28 -9.93
N ALA A 476 10.78 12.60 -9.95
CA ALA A 476 9.53 13.32 -10.16
C ALA A 476 9.48 13.78 -11.62
N THR A 477 8.59 13.24 -12.41
CA THR A 477 8.54 13.43 -13.86
C THR A 477 7.98 14.81 -14.22
N ASP A 478 8.69 15.55 -15.08
CA ASP A 478 8.21 16.80 -15.66
C ASP A 478 7.29 16.54 -16.86
N GLU A 479 6.01 16.77 -16.69
CA GLU A 479 4.96 16.59 -17.71
C GLU A 479 4.83 17.79 -18.67
N SER A 480 5.58 18.89 -18.46
CA SER A 480 5.58 20.06 -19.37
C SER A 480 6.22 19.75 -20.72
N GLY A 481 7.05 18.72 -20.80
CA GLY A 481 7.87 18.37 -21.97
C GLY A 481 9.25 19.06 -22.01
N ASN A 482 9.56 19.94 -21.05
CA ASN A 482 10.84 20.69 -21.00
C ASN A 482 11.96 19.91 -20.30
N ARG A 483 11.69 18.75 -19.70
CA ARG A 483 12.63 17.83 -19.05
C ARG A 483 13.31 18.42 -17.80
N HIS A 484 12.57 19.18 -17.04
CA HIS A 484 12.98 19.64 -15.71
C HIS A 484 12.54 18.65 -14.62
N ASP A 485 12.93 17.38 -14.77
CA ASP A 485 12.60 16.36 -13.77
C ASP A 485 13.11 16.76 -12.39
N GLY A 486 12.29 16.47 -11.36
CA GLY A 486 12.66 16.65 -9.98
C GLY A 486 13.21 15.36 -9.36
N VAL A 487 13.74 15.47 -8.15
CA VAL A 487 14.23 14.34 -7.34
C VAL A 487 13.52 14.35 -5.99
N PHE A 488 12.78 13.29 -5.70
CA PHE A 488 12.19 13.04 -4.39
C PHE A 488 13.29 12.69 -3.38
N ASN A 489 13.35 13.43 -2.29
CA ASN A 489 14.18 13.09 -1.12
C ASN A 489 13.44 12.14 -0.18
N PRO A 490 14.15 11.38 0.69
CA PRO A 490 13.52 10.50 1.67
C PRO A 490 12.50 11.22 2.58
N GLY A 491 11.48 10.48 3.02
CA GLY A 491 10.38 11.02 3.83
C GLY A 491 9.14 11.36 3.00
N ILE A 492 8.87 10.58 1.97
CA ILE A 492 7.67 10.68 1.11
C ILE A 492 6.90 9.36 1.15
N ALA A 493 5.58 9.44 1.27
CA ALA A 493 4.68 8.33 1.04
C ALA A 493 3.93 8.58 -0.29
N PHE A 494 3.96 7.59 -1.19
CA PHE A 494 3.53 7.76 -2.57
C PHE A 494 2.09 7.32 -2.84
N TYR A 495 1.50 7.89 -3.90
CA TYR A 495 0.31 7.40 -4.58
C TYR A 495 -0.98 7.44 -3.74
N LEU A 496 -1.08 8.34 -2.77
CA LEU A 496 -2.31 8.60 -2.03
C LEU A 496 -3.30 9.39 -2.92
N GLU A 497 -4.54 9.54 -2.45
CA GLU A 497 -5.54 10.31 -3.18
C GLU A 497 -5.17 11.80 -3.23
N GLY A 498 -5.16 12.35 -4.44
CA GLY A 498 -4.97 13.76 -4.75
C GLY A 498 -6.28 14.55 -4.70
N PRO A 499 -6.26 15.85 -5.07
CA PRO A 499 -7.47 16.64 -5.21
C PRO A 499 -8.35 16.06 -6.32
N SER A 500 -9.58 15.70 -6.00
CA SER A 500 -10.54 15.15 -6.95
C SER A 500 -11.82 15.97 -6.97
N ALA A 501 -12.42 16.10 -8.16
CA ALA A 501 -13.72 16.76 -8.32
C ALA A 501 -14.85 15.87 -7.75
N ARG A 502 -15.79 16.47 -7.03
CA ARG A 502 -16.98 15.80 -6.51
C ARG A 502 -17.75 15.12 -7.65
N GLY A 503 -18.09 13.85 -7.46
CA GLY A 503 -18.94 13.11 -8.39
C GLY A 503 -18.22 12.44 -9.56
N ASN A 504 -16.91 12.43 -9.62
CA ASN A 504 -16.18 11.69 -10.64
C ASN A 504 -16.17 10.19 -10.30
N ALA A 505 -17.26 9.50 -10.69
CA ALA A 505 -17.42 8.05 -10.49
C ALA A 505 -16.48 7.20 -11.37
N ASN A 506 -15.60 7.81 -12.15
CA ASN A 506 -14.75 7.08 -13.08
C ASN A 506 -13.46 6.66 -12.39
N VAL A 507 -13.44 5.41 -11.95
CA VAL A 507 -12.39 4.72 -11.15
C VAL A 507 -10.98 4.84 -11.76
N HIS A 508 -10.88 5.04 -13.08
CA HIS A 508 -9.61 5.17 -13.80
C HIS A 508 -9.04 6.60 -13.85
N ARG A 509 -9.67 7.55 -13.15
CA ARG A 509 -9.28 8.97 -13.12
C ARG A 509 -9.04 9.50 -11.70
N ILE A 510 -8.68 8.64 -10.77
CA ILE A 510 -8.30 9.10 -9.43
C ILE A 510 -6.95 9.80 -9.55
N ASN A 511 -6.93 11.11 -9.28
CA ASN A 511 -5.69 11.85 -9.14
C ASN A 511 -4.91 11.34 -7.92
N ARG A 512 -3.59 11.28 -8.02
CA ARG A 512 -2.71 10.75 -6.97
C ARG A 512 -1.74 11.82 -6.51
N ALA A 513 -1.48 11.83 -5.22
CA ALA A 513 -0.57 12.78 -4.60
C ALA A 513 0.37 12.09 -3.60
N PRO A 514 1.63 12.48 -3.49
CA PRO A 514 2.49 12.05 -2.40
C PRO A 514 2.14 12.78 -1.10
N HIS A 515 2.35 12.11 0.04
CA HIS A 515 2.37 12.74 1.35
C HIS A 515 3.83 13.02 1.74
N PHE A 516 4.15 14.27 1.90
CA PHE A 516 5.43 14.75 2.41
C PHE A 516 5.46 14.54 3.94
N ALA A 517 6.31 13.68 4.40
CA ALA A 517 6.54 13.36 5.81
C ALA A 517 7.96 13.83 6.21
N GLY A 518 8.23 15.10 5.98
CA GLY A 518 9.55 15.71 6.15
C GLY A 518 10.48 15.57 4.94
N GLY A 519 10.07 14.88 3.88
CA GLY A 519 10.75 14.85 2.60
C GLY A 519 10.54 16.14 1.78
N SER A 520 11.17 16.21 0.61
CA SER A 520 11.03 17.32 -0.35
C SER A 520 11.29 16.84 -1.76
N VAL A 521 10.93 17.65 -2.76
CA VAL A 521 11.38 17.49 -4.14
C VAL A 521 12.32 18.62 -4.50
N ASN A 522 13.48 18.29 -5.05
CA ASN A 522 14.44 19.25 -5.57
C ASN A 522 14.41 19.20 -7.09
N ALA A 523 14.34 20.37 -7.74
CA ALA A 523 14.43 20.47 -9.19
C ALA A 523 15.30 21.66 -9.61
N HIS A 524 15.76 21.62 -10.86
CA HIS A 524 16.55 22.67 -11.47
C HIS A 524 15.84 23.17 -12.73
N ILE A 525 15.52 24.47 -12.79
CA ILE A 525 14.77 25.07 -13.89
C ILE A 525 15.62 26.09 -14.58
N THR A 526 16.09 25.75 -15.76
CA THR A 526 16.99 26.59 -16.57
C THR A 526 16.31 27.89 -17.00
N GLY A 527 16.99 29.02 -16.81
CA GLY A 527 16.50 30.32 -17.23
C GLY A 527 15.54 31.02 -16.27
N LEU A 528 15.24 30.43 -15.11
CA LEU A 528 14.36 31.06 -14.12
C LEU A 528 15.02 32.33 -13.56
N ASN A 529 14.33 33.47 -13.67
CA ASN A 529 14.80 34.80 -13.21
C ASN A 529 13.88 35.37 -12.10
N ASP A 530 13.93 36.69 -11.83
CA ASP A 530 13.10 37.38 -10.82
C ASP A 530 11.63 37.55 -11.23
N THR A 531 11.24 37.02 -12.38
CA THR A 531 9.86 37.09 -12.89
C THR A 531 9.40 35.66 -13.17
N TYR A 532 8.55 35.11 -12.31
CA TYR A 532 8.07 33.75 -12.42
C TYR A 532 6.79 33.55 -11.61
N SER A 533 6.12 32.41 -11.82
CA SER A 533 4.98 32.01 -10.99
C SER A 533 5.13 30.54 -10.62
N VAL A 534 4.58 30.18 -9.47
CA VAL A 534 4.40 28.78 -9.05
C VAL A 534 2.97 28.60 -8.56
N GLU A 535 2.33 27.52 -9.00
CA GLU A 535 1.03 27.12 -8.48
C GLU A 535 1.04 25.65 -8.11
N MET A 536 0.20 25.28 -7.13
CA MET A 536 0.06 23.90 -6.66
C MET A 536 -1.20 23.71 -5.85
N TRP A 537 -1.61 22.46 -5.71
CA TRP A 537 -2.55 22.01 -4.71
C TRP A 537 -1.81 21.50 -3.48
N PHE A 538 -2.34 21.80 -2.28
CA PHE A 538 -1.77 21.28 -1.03
C PHE A 538 -2.88 20.94 -0.02
N LYS A 539 -2.57 19.99 0.87
CA LYS A 539 -3.41 19.60 2.01
C LYS A 539 -2.51 19.45 3.22
N ASP A 540 -2.58 20.40 4.15
CA ASP A 540 -1.78 20.42 5.37
C ASP A 540 -2.34 19.44 6.40
N TYR A 541 -1.48 18.69 7.05
CA TYR A 541 -1.87 17.73 8.09
C TYR A 541 -1.30 18.08 9.47
N LEU A 542 -0.29 18.97 9.54
CA LEU A 542 0.33 19.32 10.81
C LEU A 542 -0.47 20.44 11.48
N PRO A 543 -0.87 20.28 12.77
CA PRO A 543 -1.49 21.38 13.51
C PRO A 543 -0.61 22.62 13.56
N ALA A 544 -1.20 23.80 13.39
CA ALA A 544 -0.48 25.07 13.29
C ALA A 544 0.22 25.48 14.62
N ASP A 545 -0.08 24.81 15.72
CA ASP A 545 0.56 25.01 17.03
C ASP A 545 1.74 24.03 17.29
N ALA A 546 2.05 23.14 16.35
CA ALA A 546 3.03 22.09 16.56
C ALA A 546 4.49 22.60 16.56
N ARG A 547 4.79 23.65 15.81
CA ARG A 547 6.15 24.18 15.66
C ARG A 547 6.15 25.65 15.16
N PRO A 548 7.32 26.33 15.16
CA PRO A 548 7.41 27.77 14.79
C PRO A 548 6.89 28.13 13.41
N VAL A 549 7.13 27.27 12.40
CA VAL A 549 6.57 27.33 11.04
C VAL A 549 5.96 25.98 10.75
N THR A 550 4.68 25.94 10.32
CA THR A 550 3.97 24.69 10.08
C THR A 550 4.62 23.90 8.92
N GLY A 551 4.96 24.57 7.81
CA GLY A 551 5.72 23.95 6.75
C GLY A 551 5.90 24.84 5.54
N TYR A 552 6.99 24.62 4.77
CA TYR A 552 7.22 25.30 3.51
C TYR A 552 6.73 24.46 2.34
N LEU A 553 5.87 25.08 1.51
CA LEU A 553 5.29 24.48 0.30
C LEU A 553 6.25 24.59 -0.88
N PHE A 554 6.86 25.76 -1.02
CA PHE A 554 7.82 26.08 -2.09
C PHE A 554 8.96 26.92 -1.53
N SER A 555 10.15 26.68 -2.06
CA SER A 555 11.32 27.47 -1.73
C SER A 555 12.23 27.62 -2.95
N ARG A 556 12.83 28.79 -3.08
CA ARG A 556 13.89 29.07 -4.04
C ARG A 556 15.04 29.77 -3.34
N GLY A 557 16.24 29.24 -3.46
CA GLY A 557 17.44 29.78 -2.81
C GLY A 557 18.61 28.80 -2.90
N PRO A 558 19.83 29.21 -2.46
CA PRO A 558 21.01 28.34 -2.51
C PRO A 558 20.84 27.12 -1.58
N ALA A 559 21.06 25.91 -2.13
CA ALA A 559 20.90 24.66 -1.40
C ALA A 559 21.79 24.58 -0.15
N GLY A 560 21.19 24.16 0.99
CA GLY A 560 21.89 23.92 2.24
C GLY A 560 22.41 25.17 2.96
N VAL A 561 22.16 26.37 2.45
CA VAL A 561 22.62 27.61 3.06
C VAL A 561 21.53 28.18 3.97
N GLN A 562 21.73 28.01 5.28
CA GLN A 562 20.81 28.48 6.30
C GLN A 562 20.68 30.01 6.29
N GLY A 563 19.44 30.50 6.33
CA GLY A 563 19.15 31.94 6.42
C GLY A 563 19.52 32.76 5.19
N ALA A 564 19.94 32.15 4.09
CA ALA A 564 20.22 32.85 2.84
C ALA A 564 18.97 33.55 2.30
N PRO A 565 19.12 34.69 1.60
CA PRO A 565 18.00 35.30 0.88
C PRO A 565 17.37 34.32 -0.12
N GLY A 566 16.05 34.31 -0.16
CA GLY A 566 15.29 33.39 -1.00
C GLY A 566 13.80 33.71 -1.01
N ASP A 567 13.04 33.09 -1.88
CA ASP A 567 11.59 33.13 -1.88
C ASP A 567 11.06 31.84 -1.24
N HIS A 568 10.35 31.98 -0.12
CA HIS A 568 9.84 30.83 0.63
C HIS A 568 8.36 31.02 0.92
N LEU A 569 7.51 30.26 0.24
CA LEU A 569 6.06 30.18 0.47
C LEU A 569 5.78 29.04 1.44
N GLY A 570 5.01 29.30 2.49
CA GLY A 570 4.69 28.29 3.49
C GLY A 570 3.44 28.61 4.30
N ILE A 571 3.25 27.86 5.39
CA ILE A 571 2.18 28.04 6.37
C ILE A 571 2.83 28.39 7.71
N GLY A 572 2.38 29.49 8.30
CA GLY A 572 2.86 29.97 9.58
C GLY A 572 2.49 29.04 10.74
N GLY A 573 3.30 29.09 11.77
CA GLY A 573 3.12 28.35 13.02
C GLY A 573 3.16 29.27 14.22
N THR A 574 3.65 28.78 15.36
CA THR A 574 3.64 29.54 16.64
C THR A 574 4.48 30.79 16.63
N ALA A 575 5.44 30.95 15.70
CA ALA A 575 6.27 32.13 15.63
C ALA A 575 5.58 33.32 14.95
N THR A 576 4.88 33.09 13.84
CA THR A 576 4.16 34.14 13.09
C THR A 576 3.13 33.55 12.15
N GLY A 577 2.02 34.25 11.91
CA GLY A 577 0.99 33.87 10.93
C GLY A 577 0.40 32.48 11.16
N GLN A 578 0.18 32.10 12.41
CA GLN A 578 -0.28 30.77 12.79
C GLN A 578 -1.48 30.32 11.95
N GLY A 579 -1.34 29.19 11.21
CA GLY A 579 -2.37 28.63 10.36
C GLY A 579 -2.71 29.46 9.11
N ARG A 580 -1.86 30.42 8.71
CA ARG A 580 -2.07 31.27 7.52
C ARG A 580 -0.91 31.11 6.54
N LEU A 581 -1.14 31.44 5.29
CA LEU A 581 -0.04 31.53 4.32
C LEU A 581 0.97 32.59 4.75
N LEU A 582 2.24 32.29 4.52
CA LEU A 582 3.32 33.26 4.69
C LEU A 582 4.26 33.25 3.49
N PHE A 583 4.79 34.40 3.16
CA PHE A 583 5.94 34.56 2.27
C PHE A 583 7.12 35.09 3.07
N TYR A 584 8.26 34.39 3.04
CA TYR A 584 9.45 34.72 3.80
C TYR A 584 10.65 34.84 2.85
N ASN A 585 11.50 35.86 3.05
CA ASN A 585 12.54 36.22 2.11
C ASN A 585 13.98 35.95 2.62
N GLY A 586 14.12 35.18 3.72
CA GLY A 586 15.38 34.79 4.33
C GLY A 586 15.76 35.59 5.58
N ASP A 587 16.53 34.98 6.49
CA ASP A 587 16.87 35.55 7.80
C ASP A 587 17.65 36.87 7.68
N ALA A 588 18.49 36.99 6.67
CA ALA A 588 19.28 38.19 6.43
C ALA A 588 18.43 39.42 6.12
N LEU A 589 17.25 39.20 5.50
CA LEU A 589 16.34 40.27 5.09
C LEU A 589 15.20 40.49 6.10
N LYS A 590 14.92 39.50 6.99
CA LYS A 590 13.92 39.51 8.06
C LYS A 590 12.52 39.94 7.58
N MET A 591 12.23 39.76 6.31
CA MET A 591 10.96 40.13 5.72
C MET A 591 10.02 38.92 5.68
N THR A 592 8.84 39.09 6.29
CA THR A 592 7.76 38.12 6.28
C THR A 592 6.46 38.84 5.97
N LEU A 593 5.76 38.38 4.92
CA LEU A 593 4.38 38.77 4.62
C LEU A 593 3.46 37.65 5.05
N VAL A 594 2.30 37.98 5.59
CA VAL A 594 1.33 37.00 6.13
C VAL A 594 -0.02 37.27 5.49
N GLY A 595 -0.71 36.23 5.08
CA GLY A 595 -2.07 36.27 4.56
C GLY A 595 -3.12 36.48 5.66
N ASP A 596 -4.33 36.77 5.24
CA ASP A 596 -5.46 37.03 6.15
C ASP A 596 -6.31 35.80 6.44
N THR A 597 -6.28 34.81 5.52
CA THR A 597 -7.13 33.60 5.57
C THR A 597 -6.51 32.52 6.41
N GLU A 598 -7.26 31.96 7.36
CA GLU A 598 -6.89 30.74 8.07
C GLU A 598 -7.01 29.52 7.13
N ILE A 599 -5.99 28.68 7.10
CA ILE A 599 -5.94 27.45 6.29
C ILE A 599 -6.41 26.27 7.15
N PRO A 600 -7.62 25.73 6.90
CA PRO A 600 -8.08 24.54 7.59
C PRO A 600 -7.17 23.35 7.33
N ALA A 601 -6.72 22.70 8.40
CA ALA A 601 -5.96 21.45 8.27
C ALA A 601 -6.83 20.35 7.65
N LYS A 602 -6.17 19.44 6.89
CA LYS A 602 -6.79 18.29 6.22
C LYS A 602 -7.83 18.66 5.15
N ALA A 603 -7.76 19.87 4.61
CA ALA A 603 -8.54 20.32 3.45
C ALA A 603 -7.62 20.63 2.28
N TRP A 604 -8.09 20.39 1.05
CA TRP A 604 -7.36 20.74 -0.17
C TRP A 604 -7.49 22.24 -0.45
N HIS A 605 -6.36 22.88 -0.74
CA HIS A 605 -6.26 24.28 -1.14
C HIS A 605 -5.41 24.41 -2.40
N HIS A 606 -5.77 25.36 -3.25
CA HIS A 606 -4.96 25.78 -4.38
C HIS A 606 -4.25 27.08 -4.01
N VAL A 607 -2.95 27.15 -4.24
CA VAL A 607 -2.16 28.37 -4.03
C VAL A 607 -1.36 28.70 -5.28
N ALA A 608 -1.31 29.98 -5.65
CA ALA A 608 -0.45 30.49 -6.69
C ALA A 608 0.34 31.70 -6.19
N MET A 609 1.67 31.63 -6.31
CA MET A 609 2.58 32.75 -6.03
C MET A 609 3.09 33.32 -7.34
N VAL A 610 2.94 34.62 -7.51
CA VAL A 610 3.43 35.37 -8.68
C VAL A 610 4.49 36.35 -8.23
N ARG A 611 5.66 36.26 -8.82
CA ARG A 611 6.74 37.23 -8.68
C ARG A 611 6.97 37.98 -9.98
N ALA A 612 6.96 39.32 -9.92
CA ALA A 612 7.26 40.22 -11.04
C ALA A 612 8.33 41.23 -10.59
N GLY A 613 9.60 40.87 -10.78
CA GLY A 613 10.71 41.62 -10.23
C GLY A 613 10.69 41.59 -8.69
N ARG A 614 10.47 42.75 -8.06
CA ARG A 614 10.31 42.85 -6.59
C ARG A 614 8.88 42.61 -6.10
N GLN A 615 7.86 42.78 -6.93
CA GLN A 615 6.46 42.58 -6.54
C GLN A 615 6.19 41.09 -6.34
N VAL A 616 5.61 40.72 -5.20
CA VAL A 616 5.11 39.37 -4.88
C VAL A 616 3.62 39.45 -4.61
N THR A 617 2.86 38.57 -5.25
CA THR A 617 1.43 38.41 -5.05
C THR A 617 1.13 36.94 -4.86
N VAL A 618 0.36 36.58 -3.81
CA VAL A 618 -0.10 35.21 -3.59
C VAL A 618 -1.61 35.16 -3.70
N TYR A 619 -2.14 34.18 -4.40
CA TYR A 619 -3.56 33.94 -4.56
C TYR A 619 -3.94 32.60 -3.92
N LEU A 620 -5.11 32.54 -3.30
CA LEU A 620 -5.63 31.35 -2.63
C LEU A 620 -6.97 30.92 -3.25
N ASN A 621 -7.11 29.63 -3.56
CA ASN A 621 -8.34 28.97 -4.05
C ASN A 621 -8.98 29.68 -5.26
N GLY A 622 -8.15 30.12 -6.19
CA GLY A 622 -8.59 30.77 -7.44
C GLY A 622 -9.25 32.15 -7.26
N SER A 623 -9.09 32.78 -6.09
CA SER A 623 -9.58 34.15 -5.84
C SER A 623 -8.95 35.16 -6.81
N MET A 624 -9.75 36.11 -7.26
CA MET A 624 -9.25 37.30 -8.01
C MET A 624 -8.54 38.31 -7.14
N LEU A 625 -8.74 38.24 -5.81
CA LEU A 625 -8.11 39.12 -4.81
C LEU A 625 -6.87 38.40 -4.26
N ALA A 626 -5.81 39.19 -4.12
CA ALA A 626 -4.57 38.70 -3.52
C ALA A 626 -4.77 38.36 -2.02
N GLU A 627 -4.25 37.17 -1.61
CA GLU A 627 -4.14 36.76 -0.23
C GLU A 627 -2.93 37.41 0.45
N ILE A 628 -1.83 37.57 -0.29
CA ILE A 628 -0.64 38.32 0.14
C ILE A 628 -0.22 39.24 -1.00
N GLU A 629 0.12 40.49 -0.68
CA GLU A 629 0.72 41.42 -1.63
C GLU A 629 1.84 42.22 -0.93
N GLY A 630 3.01 42.31 -1.60
CA GLY A 630 4.14 43.05 -1.05
C GLY A 630 5.36 43.04 -1.95
N GLN A 631 6.50 43.51 -1.40
CA GLN A 631 7.77 43.60 -2.12
C GLN A 631 8.74 42.52 -1.63
N ALA A 632 9.33 41.74 -2.53
CA ALA A 632 10.42 40.82 -2.23
C ALA A 632 11.75 41.60 -2.17
N GLU A 633 12.53 41.37 -1.15
CA GLU A 633 13.86 41.97 -0.99
C GLU A 633 14.98 41.11 -1.59
N ALA A 634 14.76 39.76 -1.71
CA ALA A 634 15.70 38.87 -2.35
C ALA A 634 15.80 39.14 -3.85
N SER A 635 17.01 39.13 -4.40
CA SER A 635 17.29 39.17 -5.83
C SER A 635 18.11 37.95 -6.21
N TYR A 636 17.82 37.35 -7.34
CA TYR A 636 18.48 36.15 -7.81
C TYR A 636 19.50 36.47 -8.89
N PRO A 637 20.80 36.08 -8.70
CA PRO A 637 21.73 36.03 -9.79
C PRO A 637 21.23 35.03 -10.86
N PRO A 638 21.59 35.18 -12.13
CA PRO A 638 21.15 34.35 -13.24
C PRO A 638 21.35 32.84 -13.08
N ALA A 639 22.14 32.41 -12.07
CA ALA A 639 22.46 31.02 -11.78
C ALA A 639 21.58 30.40 -10.64
N THR A 640 20.61 31.11 -10.08
CA THR A 640 19.78 30.56 -9.01
C THR A 640 18.53 29.88 -9.61
N GLU A 641 18.73 28.71 -10.16
CA GLU A 641 17.73 27.93 -10.90
C GLU A 641 17.15 26.77 -10.08
N GLN A 642 17.64 26.58 -8.84
CA GLN A 642 17.22 25.49 -7.98
C GLN A 642 15.98 25.86 -7.16
N VAL A 643 15.01 24.95 -7.17
CA VAL A 643 13.74 25.05 -6.44
C VAL A 643 13.52 23.82 -5.57
N PHE A 644 12.77 24.01 -4.49
CA PHE A 644 12.42 22.98 -3.51
C PHE A 644 10.91 23.00 -3.29
N ILE A 645 10.28 21.85 -3.39
CA ILE A 645 8.84 21.67 -3.16
C ILE A 645 8.66 20.84 -1.90
N GLY A 646 7.77 21.25 -1.01
CA GLY A 646 7.53 20.59 0.28
C GLY A 646 8.67 20.78 1.28
N GLY A 647 9.53 21.76 1.08
CA GLY A 647 10.63 22.06 2.00
C GLY A 647 11.32 23.39 1.71
N ARG A 648 12.10 23.88 2.68
CA ARG A 648 12.96 25.04 2.51
C ARG A 648 14.34 24.58 1.97
N ASN A 649 15.06 25.47 1.31
CA ASN A 649 16.37 25.20 0.72
C ASN A 649 17.44 24.67 1.69
N ASP A 650 17.27 24.86 3.00
CA ASP A 650 18.13 24.39 4.09
C ASP A 650 17.53 23.23 4.90
N GLY A 651 16.38 22.70 4.50
CA GLY A 651 15.67 21.61 5.17
C GLY A 651 14.93 22.02 6.46
N PHE A 652 14.84 23.34 6.77
CA PHE A 652 14.07 23.81 7.93
C PHE A 652 12.58 23.73 7.67
N ALA A 653 11.82 23.15 8.60
CA ALA A 653 10.36 23.08 8.62
C ALA A 653 9.78 22.53 7.28
N ASN A 654 10.30 21.37 6.81
CA ASN A 654 9.74 20.70 5.65
C ASN A 654 8.26 20.38 5.87
N PHE A 655 7.51 20.35 4.79
CA PHE A 655 6.06 20.21 4.82
C PHE A 655 5.59 18.83 5.33
N GLU A 656 4.45 18.82 5.97
CA GLU A 656 3.82 17.63 6.56
C GLU A 656 2.39 17.51 6.03
N GLY A 657 2.26 16.94 4.86
CA GLY A 657 0.97 16.86 4.17
C GLY A 657 1.10 16.47 2.72
N ARG A 658 0.06 16.67 1.93
CA ARG A 658 0.06 16.34 0.51
C ARG A 658 0.28 17.58 -0.34
N ILE A 659 1.12 17.45 -1.38
CA ILE A 659 1.28 18.47 -2.42
C ILE A 659 1.09 17.77 -3.76
N ASP A 660 0.42 18.44 -4.68
CA ASP A 660 0.07 17.87 -5.97
C ASP A 660 0.00 18.93 -7.07
N GLU A 661 0.13 18.50 -8.34
CA GLU A 661 -0.08 19.32 -9.51
C GLU A 661 0.75 20.62 -9.49
N VAL A 662 2.06 20.52 -9.25
CA VAL A 662 2.96 21.67 -9.11
C VAL A 662 3.44 22.17 -10.46
N ALA A 663 3.10 23.40 -10.82
CA ALA A 663 3.54 24.04 -12.04
C ALA A 663 4.37 25.30 -11.78
N ILE A 664 5.45 25.48 -12.54
CA ILE A 664 6.29 26.68 -12.51
C ILE A 664 6.30 27.31 -13.89
N TYR A 665 6.12 28.63 -13.95
CA TYR A 665 6.12 29.43 -15.17
C TYR A 665 7.26 30.46 -15.12
N ASP A 666 7.95 30.68 -16.22
CA ASP A 666 9.00 31.69 -16.41
C ASP A 666 8.44 33.10 -16.67
N ARG A 667 7.15 33.31 -16.34
CA ARG A 667 6.41 34.56 -16.48
C ARG A 667 5.42 34.77 -15.32
N PRO A 668 4.93 35.98 -15.12
CA PRO A 668 3.81 36.20 -14.20
C PRO A 668 2.52 35.61 -14.79
N LEU A 669 1.77 34.86 -13.98
CA LEU A 669 0.38 34.50 -14.24
C LEU A 669 -0.52 35.66 -13.86
N SER A 670 -1.58 35.92 -14.66
CA SER A 670 -2.64 36.82 -14.27
C SER A 670 -3.63 36.16 -13.30
N ALA A 671 -4.34 36.97 -12.51
CA ALA A 671 -5.40 36.45 -11.64
C ALA A 671 -6.49 35.69 -12.43
N ASP A 672 -6.81 36.14 -13.66
CA ASP A 672 -7.74 35.45 -14.55
C ASP A 672 -7.27 34.03 -14.95
N GLU A 673 -5.96 33.85 -15.25
CA GLU A 673 -5.39 32.52 -15.56
C GLU A 673 -5.49 31.61 -14.34
N ILE A 674 -5.08 32.08 -13.17
CA ILE A 674 -5.14 31.34 -11.91
C ILE A 674 -6.58 30.92 -11.58
N THR A 675 -7.54 31.83 -11.73
CA THR A 675 -8.97 31.53 -11.53
C THR A 675 -9.48 30.48 -12.50
N LYS A 676 -9.07 30.54 -13.79
CA LYS A 676 -9.43 29.54 -14.80
C LYS A 676 -8.83 28.17 -14.50
N HIS A 677 -7.58 28.11 -14.06
CA HIS A 677 -6.95 26.84 -13.66
C HIS A 677 -7.70 26.22 -12.47
N HIS A 678 -7.94 26.99 -11.40
CA HIS A 678 -8.70 26.53 -10.25
C HIS A 678 -10.11 26.04 -10.65
N ALA A 679 -10.84 26.80 -11.49
CA ALA A 679 -12.16 26.43 -11.94
C ALA A 679 -12.18 25.13 -12.77
N ALA A 680 -11.10 24.85 -13.51
CA ALA A 680 -10.95 23.61 -14.28
C ALA A 680 -10.82 22.36 -13.40
N ALA A 681 -10.41 22.50 -12.14
CA ALA A 681 -10.42 21.40 -11.19
C ALA A 681 -11.82 20.98 -10.74
N GLY A 682 -12.84 21.84 -10.96
CA GLY A 682 -14.20 21.61 -10.48
C GLY A 682 -14.32 21.80 -8.96
N ALA A 683 -15.39 21.29 -8.37
CA ALA A 683 -15.58 21.31 -6.91
C ALA A 683 -14.71 20.21 -6.28
N VAL A 684 -13.57 20.57 -5.75
CA VAL A 684 -12.66 19.66 -5.04
C VAL A 684 -13.25 19.31 -3.67
N GLU A 685 -13.20 18.04 -3.28
CA GLU A 685 -13.59 17.62 -1.93
C GLU A 685 -12.57 18.11 -0.90
N PRO A 686 -13.02 18.64 0.25
CA PRO A 686 -12.15 19.17 1.30
C PRO A 686 -11.20 18.14 1.91
#